data_019abf3205b2c5e61ebf38c17fe59e7f
#
_entry.id   019abf3205b2c5e61ebf38c17fe59e7f
#
_cell.length_a   1.000
_cell.length_b   1.000
_cell.length_c   1.000
_cell.angle_alpha   90.00
_cell.angle_beta   90.00
_cell.angle_gamma   90.00
#
_symmetry.space_group_name_H-M   'P 1'
#
loop_
_entity.id
_entity.type
_entity.pdbx_description
1 polymer ?
#
loop_
_entity_poly.entity_id
_entity_poly.type
_entity_poly.pdbx_seq_one_letter_code
_entity_poly.pdbx_strand_id
1 'polypeptide(L)'
;MTDQSTETQDQAQRVAQLTARIEELRHQYYQDNASSVPDADYDALVQELEEIERAHPELAKADSPTQHVGGTVDTTTFDAVDHVVRMYSLDNVFSVEELTAWFSRERHAVPAGTRWLTELKIDGLAVNLLYRHGELVRAATRGDGTTGEDITPNVRTLKDIPHRLDTEFPPAQVEIRGEVFFPVERFAELNAALVEAGHKPFANPRNAAAGSLRQKNPQVTAGRPLRMLVHGIAAWEPADDSHPEPAAQSEVYEQLRSWGLPISEYYRVCESADQVYEFIDHYGRNRHSVTHEIDGVVIKVDDLAAQAALGYTSRAPRWAIAYKYPPEEVTTRLLDIRVQVGRTGRVTPYAVMEPVLVAGSTVERATLHNAHEVTRKGVLIGDLVVIRKAGDVIPEVLGPVADRRDGTEHAFVMPSTCPACGAELYEQKAGDKDLRCPNTRSCPAQLVNRVIYLASRAALDIEALGEKAAYALVAPDAFEETQNTDWDAEAGETVPLAGETAAPLTSEAFLFDLVADDLRTVRTWQTVRKDGQESTELVPYFWTRPVLFTSQEKEGEVKTPARPRKNTQTLFAELEKAKAAPLWRVLVALSIRHVSPSAARELAAVFRSMDAIRAASLEELAAVEGVGEIIAQSLLEWFEVDWHREIVDRWQAAGVVMDDGPAAGTAGAAGAAAAAGGGDGDGAAAGEGTSGAGSDAEAAVTIPGVDESVAAQVATGVATQALAGLTLVATGSLEGFTRDGIAEAIRAAGGKPSGSVSKKTDYLVAGAKAGSKLTKAESLGVTVLDQEGFLAVLEAGPAQADG
;
A
#
# COMPACT_ATOMS: atom_id res chain seq x y z
N MET A 1 -14.44 -31.87 -30.51
CA MET A 1 -13.11 -31.26 -30.30
C MET A 1 -13.10 -29.73 -30.26
N THR A 2 -14.11 -29.05 -30.76
CA THR A 2 -14.22 -27.58 -30.73
C THR A 2 -14.77 -27.02 -29.42
N ASP A 3 -15.49 -27.83 -28.64
CA ASP A 3 -16.12 -27.36 -27.38
C ASP A 3 -15.12 -27.31 -26.20
N GLN A 4 -14.27 -28.30 -26.05
CA GLN A 4 -13.25 -28.34 -24.97
C GLN A 4 -12.16 -27.28 -25.11
N SER A 5 -11.80 -26.86 -26.32
CA SER A 5 -10.78 -25.82 -26.53
C SER A 5 -11.30 -24.42 -26.18
N THR A 6 -12.57 -24.18 -26.38
CA THR A 6 -13.23 -22.91 -26.05
C THR A 6 -13.41 -22.77 -24.52
N GLU A 7 -13.82 -23.87 -23.86
CA GLU A 7 -13.99 -23.90 -22.40
C GLU A 7 -12.63 -23.68 -21.64
N THR A 8 -11.54 -24.33 -22.10
CA THR A 8 -10.21 -24.11 -21.53
C THR A 8 -9.70 -22.68 -21.76
N GLN A 9 -10.03 -22.08 -22.90
CA GLN A 9 -9.66 -20.70 -23.20
C GLN A 9 -10.42 -19.69 -22.32
N ASP A 10 -11.70 -19.92 -22.06
CA ASP A 10 -12.52 -19.11 -21.14
C ASP A 10 -12.01 -19.23 -19.70
N GLN A 11 -11.62 -20.45 -19.25
CA GLN A 11 -11.02 -20.65 -17.92
C GLN A 11 -9.65 -19.96 -17.78
N ALA A 12 -8.80 -20.03 -18.81
CA ALA A 12 -7.51 -19.32 -18.80
C ALA A 12 -7.69 -17.79 -18.71
N GLN A 13 -8.69 -17.24 -19.41
CA GLN A 13 -9.03 -15.82 -19.30
C GLN A 13 -9.56 -15.47 -17.91
N ARG A 14 -10.38 -16.34 -17.30
CA ARG A 14 -10.90 -16.15 -15.94
C ARG A 14 -9.79 -16.17 -14.91
N VAL A 15 -8.85 -17.10 -15.00
CA VAL A 15 -7.64 -17.17 -14.14
C VAL A 15 -6.85 -15.87 -14.23
N ALA A 16 -6.61 -15.35 -15.43
CA ALA A 16 -5.87 -14.09 -15.59
C ALA A 16 -6.61 -12.89 -14.97
N GLN A 17 -7.93 -12.83 -15.09
CA GLN A 17 -8.75 -11.77 -14.48
C GLN A 17 -8.73 -11.86 -12.94
N LEU A 18 -8.89 -13.07 -12.39
CA LEU A 18 -8.85 -13.30 -10.95
C LEU A 18 -7.48 -12.96 -10.37
N THR A 19 -6.40 -13.43 -11.01
CA THR A 19 -5.02 -13.13 -10.59
C THR A 19 -4.78 -11.62 -10.53
N ALA A 20 -5.10 -10.89 -11.61
CA ALA A 20 -4.91 -9.45 -11.66
C ALA A 20 -5.73 -8.72 -10.59
N ARG A 21 -6.98 -9.17 -10.36
CA ARG A 21 -7.85 -8.57 -9.35
C ARG A 21 -7.37 -8.85 -7.92
N ILE A 22 -6.96 -10.07 -7.63
CA ILE A 22 -6.44 -10.45 -6.31
C ILE A 22 -5.15 -9.68 -6.01
N GLU A 23 -4.23 -9.53 -6.96
CA GLU A 23 -3.00 -8.76 -6.78
C GLU A 23 -3.27 -7.26 -6.55
N GLU A 24 -4.21 -6.67 -7.28
CA GLU A 24 -4.66 -5.30 -7.04
C GLU A 24 -5.18 -5.12 -5.60
N LEU A 25 -6.02 -6.05 -5.14
CA LEU A 25 -6.59 -6.01 -3.80
C LEU A 25 -5.53 -6.22 -2.70
N ARG A 26 -4.54 -7.09 -2.94
CA ARG A 26 -3.38 -7.26 -2.05
C ARG A 26 -2.59 -5.97 -1.91
N HIS A 27 -2.30 -5.30 -3.02
CA HIS A 27 -1.60 -4.03 -3.00
C HIS A 27 -2.35 -2.99 -2.14
N GLN A 28 -3.65 -2.83 -2.39
CA GLN A 28 -4.48 -1.90 -1.61
C GLN A 28 -4.47 -2.23 -0.12
N TYR A 29 -4.60 -3.50 0.23
CA TYR A 29 -4.69 -3.95 1.63
C TYR A 29 -3.36 -3.81 2.38
N TYR A 30 -2.25 -4.28 1.80
CA TYR A 30 -0.96 -4.34 2.51
C TYR A 30 -0.11 -3.07 2.37
N GLN A 31 -0.26 -2.30 1.29
CA GLN A 31 0.54 -1.10 1.05
C GLN A 31 -0.22 0.19 1.34
N ASP A 32 -1.44 0.30 0.83
CA ASP A 32 -2.22 1.51 1.00
C ASP A 32 -2.98 1.56 2.34
N ASN A 33 -2.98 0.46 3.12
CA ASN A 33 -3.82 0.24 4.30
C ASN A 33 -5.30 0.57 3.98
N ALA A 34 -5.73 0.22 2.79
CA ALA A 34 -7.07 0.41 2.27
C ALA A 34 -7.58 -0.91 1.70
N SER A 35 -8.87 -1.17 1.81
CA SER A 35 -9.51 -2.29 1.13
C SER A 35 -10.66 -1.74 0.29
N SER A 36 -10.72 -2.12 -0.98
CA SER A 36 -11.80 -1.74 -1.89
C SER A 36 -12.88 -2.82 -2.03
N VAL A 37 -12.66 -3.97 -1.41
CA VAL A 37 -13.62 -5.10 -1.34
C VAL A 37 -13.60 -5.73 0.05
N PRO A 38 -14.66 -6.45 0.44
CA PRO A 38 -14.71 -7.28 1.63
C PRO A 38 -13.62 -8.34 1.67
N ASP A 39 -13.14 -8.68 2.88
CA ASP A 39 -12.29 -9.85 3.07
C ASP A 39 -13.01 -11.13 2.59
N ALA A 40 -14.33 -11.24 2.85
CA ALA A 40 -15.13 -12.36 2.35
C ALA A 40 -15.19 -12.40 0.81
N ASP A 41 -15.30 -11.26 0.14
CA ASP A 41 -15.28 -11.19 -1.33
C ASP A 41 -13.86 -11.45 -1.86
N TYR A 42 -12.83 -10.96 -1.17
CA TYR A 42 -11.45 -11.29 -1.47
C TYR A 42 -11.19 -12.79 -1.31
N ASP A 43 -11.61 -13.37 -0.18
CA ASP A 43 -11.48 -14.79 0.08
C ASP A 43 -12.27 -15.63 -0.95
N ALA A 44 -13.46 -15.18 -1.39
CA ALA A 44 -14.24 -15.82 -2.46
C ALA A 44 -13.52 -15.78 -3.82
N LEU A 45 -12.83 -14.67 -4.17
CA LEU A 45 -12.02 -14.60 -5.39
C LEU A 45 -10.83 -15.55 -5.33
N VAL A 46 -10.16 -15.64 -4.18
CA VAL A 46 -9.05 -16.58 -3.96
C VAL A 46 -9.55 -18.02 -4.05
N GLN A 47 -10.69 -18.33 -3.43
CA GLN A 47 -11.31 -19.67 -3.48
C GLN A 47 -11.70 -20.05 -4.92
N GLU A 48 -12.32 -19.13 -5.67
CA GLU A 48 -12.63 -19.36 -7.10
C GLU A 48 -11.37 -19.67 -7.91
N LEU A 49 -10.29 -18.92 -7.68
CA LEU A 49 -9.02 -19.17 -8.35
C LEU A 49 -8.43 -20.54 -7.96
N GLU A 50 -8.45 -20.89 -6.68
CA GLU A 50 -8.00 -22.20 -6.20
C GLU A 50 -8.82 -23.37 -6.78
N GLU A 51 -10.14 -23.21 -6.93
CA GLU A 51 -11.01 -24.21 -7.53
C GLU A 51 -10.69 -24.43 -9.00
N ILE A 52 -10.47 -23.33 -9.76
CA ILE A 52 -10.10 -23.43 -11.17
C ILE A 52 -8.71 -24.07 -11.31
N GLU A 53 -7.72 -23.66 -10.54
CA GLU A 53 -6.37 -24.22 -10.58
C GLU A 53 -6.35 -25.72 -10.15
N ARG A 54 -7.22 -26.13 -9.24
CA ARG A 54 -7.37 -27.53 -8.84
C ARG A 54 -8.01 -28.36 -9.95
N ALA A 55 -9.02 -27.80 -10.64
CA ALA A 55 -9.69 -28.47 -11.76
C ALA A 55 -8.80 -28.51 -13.03
N HIS A 56 -7.95 -27.50 -13.20
CA HIS A 56 -7.08 -27.27 -14.34
C HIS A 56 -5.63 -27.00 -13.91
N PRO A 57 -4.88 -28.02 -13.46
CA PRO A 57 -3.51 -27.85 -12.97
C PRO A 57 -2.55 -27.24 -13.99
N GLU A 58 -2.85 -27.36 -15.28
CA GLU A 58 -2.09 -26.77 -16.38
C GLU A 58 -2.20 -25.23 -16.43
N LEU A 59 -3.22 -24.64 -15.80
CA LEU A 59 -3.41 -23.17 -15.68
C LEU A 59 -2.77 -22.60 -14.40
N ALA A 60 -2.40 -23.45 -13.44
CA ALA A 60 -1.76 -23.04 -12.21
C ALA A 60 -0.32 -22.56 -12.50
N LYS A 61 -0.04 -21.30 -12.25
CA LYS A 61 1.28 -20.70 -12.43
C LYS A 61 2.04 -20.64 -11.11
N ALA A 62 3.37 -20.70 -11.18
CA ALA A 62 4.24 -20.59 -10.01
C ALA A 62 4.14 -19.22 -9.31
N ASP A 63 3.74 -18.19 -10.03
CA ASP A 63 3.52 -16.83 -9.55
C ASP A 63 2.05 -16.53 -9.20
N SER A 64 1.18 -17.54 -9.16
CA SER A 64 -0.22 -17.37 -8.78
C SER A 64 -0.34 -16.83 -7.35
N PRO A 65 -1.30 -15.92 -7.09
CA PRO A 65 -1.63 -15.46 -5.74
C PRO A 65 -1.96 -16.58 -4.74
N THR A 66 -2.45 -17.72 -5.23
CA THR A 66 -2.73 -18.90 -4.40
C THR A 66 -1.46 -19.57 -3.87
N GLN A 67 -0.29 -19.29 -4.46
CA GLN A 67 1.00 -19.89 -4.10
C GLN A 67 1.87 -19.00 -3.20
N HIS A 68 1.49 -17.74 -2.97
CA HIS A 68 2.29 -16.77 -2.24
C HIS A 68 1.52 -16.12 -1.09
N VAL A 69 2.23 -15.82 -0.01
CA VAL A 69 1.73 -14.95 1.06
C VAL A 69 1.66 -13.53 0.53
N GLY A 70 0.52 -12.85 0.69
CA GLY A 70 0.32 -11.49 0.17
C GLY A 70 1.15 -10.46 0.92
N GLY A 71 1.59 -9.44 0.20
CA GLY A 71 2.34 -8.29 0.67
C GLY A 71 3.66 -8.14 -0.08
N THR A 72 3.91 -6.94 -0.59
CA THR A 72 5.24 -6.51 -1.05
C THR A 72 5.82 -5.57 -0.01
N VAL A 73 7.14 -5.63 0.19
CA VAL A 73 7.85 -4.77 1.14
C VAL A 73 8.01 -3.38 0.52
N ASP A 74 7.53 -2.34 1.20
CA ASP A 74 7.77 -0.96 0.81
C ASP A 74 9.14 -0.50 1.35
N THR A 75 10.16 -0.63 0.53
CA THR A 75 11.53 -0.21 0.87
C THR A 75 11.74 1.30 0.84
N THR A 76 10.74 2.09 0.46
CA THR A 76 10.86 3.56 0.40
C THR A 76 10.71 4.21 1.78
N THR A 77 10.13 3.52 2.74
CA THR A 77 9.80 4.04 4.08
C THR A 77 10.59 3.35 5.19
N PHE A 78 10.81 2.05 5.08
CA PHE A 78 11.50 1.21 6.07
C PHE A 78 12.51 0.29 5.38
N ASP A 79 13.58 -0.05 6.10
CA ASP A 79 14.54 -1.02 5.61
C ASP A 79 13.89 -2.41 5.51
N ALA A 80 14.22 -3.14 4.46
CA ALA A 80 13.79 -4.51 4.28
C ALA A 80 14.66 -5.45 5.11
N VAL A 81 14.03 -6.38 5.85
CA VAL A 81 14.73 -7.37 6.68
C VAL A 81 14.15 -8.76 6.51
N ASP A 82 15.03 -9.76 6.37
CA ASP A 82 14.61 -11.14 6.21
C ASP A 82 14.25 -11.78 7.56
N HIS A 83 13.17 -12.57 7.59
CA HIS A 83 12.82 -13.41 8.73
C HIS A 83 13.78 -14.60 8.84
N VAL A 84 14.07 -15.04 10.08
CA VAL A 84 14.87 -16.26 10.30
C VAL A 84 14.10 -17.46 9.77
N VAL A 85 12.79 -17.53 10.06
CA VAL A 85 11.87 -18.53 9.54
C VAL A 85 10.74 -17.81 8.81
N ARG A 86 10.38 -18.31 7.62
CA ARG A 86 9.30 -17.75 6.81
C ARG A 86 8.01 -17.61 7.62
N MET A 87 7.35 -16.46 7.51
CA MET A 87 6.00 -16.23 8.04
C MET A 87 4.96 -16.72 7.05
N TYR A 88 4.03 -17.51 7.54
CA TYR A 88 2.95 -18.07 6.75
C TYR A 88 1.63 -17.35 7.00
N SER A 89 0.67 -17.50 6.09
CA SER A 89 -0.72 -17.16 6.30
C SER A 89 -1.44 -18.32 7.00
N LEU A 90 -2.75 -18.23 7.15
CA LEU A 90 -3.62 -19.34 7.58
C LEU A 90 -4.60 -19.63 6.46
N ASP A 91 -4.95 -20.90 6.29
CA ASP A 91 -6.11 -21.29 5.49
C ASP A 91 -7.38 -20.96 6.26
N ASN A 92 -8.43 -20.57 5.54
CA ASN A 92 -9.69 -20.14 6.12
C ASN A 92 -10.79 -21.20 5.92
N VAL A 93 -11.70 -21.31 6.89
CA VAL A 93 -12.97 -21.99 6.77
C VAL A 93 -14.08 -21.09 7.29
N PHE A 94 -15.26 -21.17 6.67
CA PHE A 94 -16.37 -20.23 6.91
C PHE A 94 -17.61 -20.94 7.47
N SER A 95 -17.57 -22.26 7.56
CA SER A 95 -18.67 -23.08 8.06
C SER A 95 -18.18 -24.20 8.98
N VAL A 96 -19.10 -24.71 9.81
CA VAL A 96 -18.85 -25.85 10.70
C VAL A 96 -18.58 -27.11 9.87
N GLU A 97 -19.22 -27.25 8.73
CA GLU A 97 -19.06 -28.37 7.79
C GLU A 97 -17.63 -28.39 7.22
N GLU A 98 -17.09 -27.26 6.79
CA GLU A 98 -15.72 -27.15 6.29
C GLU A 98 -14.70 -27.43 7.40
N LEU A 99 -14.94 -26.91 8.61
CA LEU A 99 -14.09 -27.19 9.77
C LEU A 99 -14.14 -28.69 10.14
N THR A 100 -15.30 -29.32 10.07
CA THR A 100 -15.47 -30.77 10.30
C THR A 100 -14.71 -31.60 9.26
N ALA A 101 -14.73 -31.16 8.00
CA ALA A 101 -13.96 -31.79 6.92
C ALA A 101 -12.44 -31.64 7.17
N TRP A 102 -11.97 -30.48 7.64
CA TRP A 102 -10.58 -30.27 8.03
C TRP A 102 -10.17 -31.19 9.19
N PHE A 103 -10.94 -31.24 10.27
CA PHE A 103 -10.69 -32.18 11.37
C PHE A 103 -10.65 -33.66 10.92
N SER A 104 -11.54 -34.02 9.99
CA SER A 104 -11.58 -35.38 9.47
C SER A 104 -10.32 -35.73 8.67
N ARG A 105 -9.81 -34.81 7.89
CA ARG A 105 -8.57 -34.96 7.13
C ARG A 105 -7.35 -35.03 8.04
N GLU A 106 -7.22 -34.12 8.98
CA GLU A 106 -6.05 -34.03 9.87
C GLU A 106 -6.05 -35.13 10.93
N ARG A 107 -7.21 -35.61 11.40
CA ARG A 107 -7.32 -36.72 12.38
C ARG A 107 -6.63 -38.00 11.90
N HIS A 108 -6.53 -38.21 10.59
CA HIS A 108 -5.83 -39.37 10.05
C HIS A 108 -4.30 -39.17 9.99
N ALA A 109 -3.85 -37.93 10.07
CA ALA A 109 -2.44 -37.57 9.99
C ALA A 109 -1.79 -37.31 11.37
N VAL A 110 -2.58 -37.16 12.43
CA VAL A 110 -2.08 -36.90 13.79
C VAL A 110 -2.32 -38.11 14.72
N PRO A 111 -1.52 -38.26 15.81
CA PRO A 111 -1.72 -39.31 16.80
C PRO A 111 -3.13 -39.33 17.43
N ALA A 112 -3.61 -40.49 17.83
CA ALA A 112 -4.87 -40.59 18.58
C ALA A 112 -4.73 -39.87 19.94
N GLY A 113 -5.73 -39.04 20.30
CA GLY A 113 -5.68 -38.23 21.52
C GLY A 113 -4.99 -36.86 21.36
N THR A 114 -4.67 -36.47 20.13
CA THR A 114 -4.16 -35.10 19.83
C THR A 114 -5.14 -34.03 20.33
N ARG A 115 -4.61 -33.06 21.06
CA ARG A 115 -5.34 -31.90 21.55
C ARG A 115 -5.22 -30.74 20.56
N TRP A 116 -6.16 -29.81 20.66
CA TRP A 116 -6.26 -28.65 19.79
C TRP A 116 -6.20 -27.39 20.64
N LEU A 117 -5.17 -26.55 20.43
CA LEU A 117 -5.16 -25.20 20.99
C LEU A 117 -6.08 -24.32 20.14
N THR A 118 -7.05 -23.70 20.80
CA THR A 118 -8.05 -22.83 20.16
C THR A 118 -7.93 -21.44 20.77
N GLU A 119 -7.77 -20.43 19.96
CA GLU A 119 -7.53 -19.05 20.36
C GLU A 119 -8.33 -18.06 19.50
N LEU A 120 -8.51 -16.82 19.98
CA LEU A 120 -9.17 -15.78 19.21
C LEU A 120 -8.24 -15.27 18.10
N LYS A 121 -8.79 -15.13 16.90
CA LYS A 121 -8.10 -14.52 15.77
C LYS A 121 -8.16 -13.01 15.92
N ILE A 122 -7.03 -12.44 16.34
CA ILE A 122 -6.88 -11.00 16.56
C ILE A 122 -6.88 -10.29 15.21
N ASP A 123 -7.70 -9.26 15.07
CA ASP A 123 -7.69 -8.41 13.89
C ASP A 123 -6.71 -7.24 14.09
N GLY A 124 -5.46 -7.46 13.70
CA GLY A 124 -4.35 -6.55 13.93
C GLY A 124 -3.32 -6.56 12.80
N LEU A 125 -2.07 -6.26 13.13
CA LEU A 125 -0.91 -6.32 12.24
C LEU A 125 0.10 -7.35 12.74
N ALA A 126 0.40 -8.35 11.92
CA ALA A 126 1.36 -9.39 12.25
C ALA A 126 2.79 -8.84 12.37
N VAL A 127 3.44 -9.15 13.46
CA VAL A 127 4.80 -8.70 13.80
C VAL A 127 5.65 -9.89 14.24
N ASN A 128 6.90 -9.86 13.81
CA ASN A 128 7.94 -10.80 14.18
C ASN A 128 8.98 -10.09 15.06
N LEU A 129 9.26 -10.65 16.22
CA LEU A 129 10.25 -10.16 17.20
C LEU A 129 11.46 -11.10 17.23
N LEU A 130 12.65 -10.59 17.01
CA LEU A 130 13.89 -11.36 17.13
C LEU A 130 14.63 -10.95 18.38
N TYR A 131 14.82 -11.90 19.29
CA TYR A 131 15.69 -11.75 20.46
C TYR A 131 16.95 -12.57 20.27
N ARG A 132 18.08 -11.99 20.69
CA ARG A 132 19.37 -12.69 20.79
C ARG A 132 19.94 -12.52 22.20
N HIS A 133 20.29 -13.63 22.81
CA HIS A 133 20.77 -13.64 24.23
C HIS A 133 19.80 -12.86 25.16
N GLY A 134 18.49 -12.98 24.85
CA GLY A 134 17.43 -12.31 25.61
C GLY A 134 17.18 -10.85 25.27
N GLU A 135 17.99 -10.18 24.46
CA GLU A 135 17.80 -8.78 24.06
C GLU A 135 17.00 -8.68 22.74
N LEU A 136 16.03 -7.75 22.69
CA LEU A 136 15.29 -7.45 21.47
C LEU A 136 16.21 -6.76 20.47
N VAL A 137 16.60 -7.48 19.41
CA VAL A 137 17.50 -6.95 18.39
C VAL A 137 16.76 -6.44 17.15
N ARG A 138 15.58 -7.02 16.84
CA ARG A 138 14.81 -6.65 15.65
C ARG A 138 13.32 -6.93 15.83
N ALA A 139 12.50 -6.06 15.23
CA ALA A 139 11.07 -6.29 15.02
C ALA A 139 10.73 -5.98 13.57
N ALA A 140 9.96 -6.84 12.90
CA ALA A 140 9.62 -6.71 11.50
C ALA A 140 8.15 -6.97 11.24
N THR A 141 7.55 -6.31 10.23
CA THR A 141 6.25 -6.67 9.69
C THR A 141 6.34 -7.99 8.93
N ARG A 142 5.21 -8.65 8.67
CA ARG A 142 5.20 -9.91 7.91
C ARG A 142 5.76 -9.78 6.50
N GLY A 143 5.48 -8.68 5.80
CA GLY A 143 5.85 -8.47 4.41
C GLY A 143 5.31 -9.57 3.50
N ASP A 144 6.15 -10.11 2.61
CA ASP A 144 5.85 -11.23 1.72
C ASP A 144 5.99 -12.62 2.40
N GLY A 145 6.24 -12.60 3.71
CA GLY A 145 6.49 -13.79 4.52
C GLY A 145 7.96 -14.20 4.59
N THR A 146 8.81 -13.78 3.69
CA THR A 146 10.27 -14.01 3.71
C THR A 146 10.99 -12.75 4.19
N THR A 147 10.57 -11.60 3.67
CA THR A 147 11.13 -10.28 3.96
C THR A 147 10.03 -9.39 4.49
N GLY A 148 10.28 -8.65 5.57
CA GLY A 148 9.39 -7.66 6.16
C GLY A 148 10.05 -6.29 6.27
N GLU A 149 9.30 -5.29 6.76
CA GLU A 149 9.81 -3.94 7.03
C GLU A 149 10.39 -3.90 8.45
N ASP A 150 11.57 -3.33 8.63
CA ASP A 150 12.17 -3.10 9.96
C ASP A 150 11.41 -1.99 10.71
N ILE A 151 10.64 -2.40 11.69
CA ILE A 151 9.88 -1.51 12.58
C ILE A 151 10.41 -1.51 14.01
N THR A 152 11.66 -1.93 14.20
CA THR A 152 12.30 -2.06 15.53
C THR A 152 12.17 -0.78 16.36
N PRO A 153 12.46 0.43 15.82
CA PRO A 153 12.34 1.66 16.59
C PRO A 153 10.92 1.92 17.10
N ASN A 154 9.91 1.54 16.29
CA ASN A 154 8.49 1.72 16.61
C ASN A 154 8.06 0.71 17.70
N VAL A 155 8.37 -0.57 17.52
CA VAL A 155 8.03 -1.63 18.47
C VAL A 155 8.68 -1.40 19.84
N ARG A 156 9.90 -0.87 19.90
CA ARG A 156 10.55 -0.48 21.15
C ARG A 156 9.80 0.58 21.95
N THR A 157 8.84 1.28 21.35
CA THR A 157 7.99 2.22 22.08
C THR A 157 6.77 1.57 22.71
N LEU A 158 6.44 0.33 22.37
CA LEU A 158 5.32 -0.42 22.93
C LEU A 158 5.69 -0.87 24.35
N LYS A 159 4.84 -0.51 25.30
CA LYS A 159 5.10 -0.78 26.74
C LYS A 159 4.94 -2.26 27.12
N ASP A 160 4.18 -3.01 26.32
CA ASP A 160 3.88 -4.43 26.55
C ASP A 160 5.04 -5.34 26.12
N ILE A 161 5.97 -4.85 25.29
CA ILE A 161 7.06 -5.66 24.75
C ILE A 161 8.35 -5.40 25.53
N PRO A 162 8.86 -6.40 26.25
CA PRO A 162 10.12 -6.27 26.99
C PRO A 162 11.28 -6.13 26.00
N HIS A 163 12.19 -5.18 26.25
CA HIS A 163 13.44 -5.07 25.49
C HIS A 163 14.42 -6.19 25.84
N ARG A 164 14.21 -6.82 26.99
CA ARG A 164 14.95 -7.98 27.47
C ARG A 164 13.99 -9.00 28.07
N LEU A 165 14.14 -10.27 27.69
CA LEU A 165 13.35 -11.38 28.24
C LEU A 165 13.64 -11.56 29.72
N ASP A 166 12.60 -11.81 30.51
CA ASP A 166 12.69 -12.06 31.95
C ASP A 166 13.07 -13.52 32.22
N THR A 167 14.35 -13.82 32.11
CA THR A 167 14.88 -15.16 32.34
C THR A 167 16.36 -15.13 32.70
N GLU A 168 16.78 -16.06 33.54
CA GLU A 168 18.20 -16.28 33.86
C GLU A 168 18.94 -17.06 32.74
N PHE A 169 18.19 -17.78 31.89
CA PHE A 169 18.74 -18.60 30.82
C PHE A 169 18.13 -18.17 29.47
N PRO A 170 18.53 -17.01 28.97
CA PRO A 170 17.98 -16.52 27.72
C PRO A 170 18.43 -17.39 26.55
N PRO A 171 17.54 -17.72 25.60
CA PRO A 171 17.92 -18.45 24.39
C PRO A 171 19.00 -17.67 23.61
N ALA A 172 19.91 -18.39 22.96
CA ALA A 172 20.91 -17.78 22.09
C ALA A 172 20.26 -16.96 20.99
N GLN A 173 19.20 -17.52 20.39
CA GLN A 173 18.32 -16.82 19.45
C GLN A 173 16.89 -17.34 19.56
N VAL A 174 15.91 -16.44 19.53
CA VAL A 174 14.50 -16.81 19.43
C VAL A 174 13.74 -15.80 18.55
N GLU A 175 12.91 -16.32 17.64
CA GLU A 175 12.01 -15.54 16.81
C GLU A 175 10.57 -15.77 17.28
N ILE A 176 9.89 -14.68 17.72
CA ILE A 176 8.58 -14.72 18.35
C ILE A 176 7.58 -13.99 17.47
N ARG A 177 6.41 -14.60 17.25
CA ARG A 177 5.33 -14.06 16.43
C ARG A 177 4.17 -13.57 17.28
N GLY A 178 3.58 -12.48 16.85
CA GLY A 178 2.42 -11.92 17.49
C GLY A 178 1.68 -10.94 16.61
N GLU A 179 0.63 -10.35 17.16
CA GLU A 179 -0.23 -9.40 16.49
C GLU A 179 -0.28 -8.10 17.28
N VAL A 180 0.06 -6.98 16.62
CA VAL A 180 -0.14 -5.64 17.19
C VAL A 180 -1.55 -5.19 16.87
N PHE A 181 -2.27 -4.72 17.87
CA PHE A 181 -3.65 -4.29 17.75
C PHE A 181 -3.89 -2.94 18.45
N PHE A 182 -5.01 -2.33 18.09
CA PHE A 182 -5.51 -1.13 18.74
C PHE A 182 -6.68 -1.52 19.68
N PRO A 183 -6.62 -1.23 21.00
CA PRO A 183 -7.71 -1.55 21.91
C PRO A 183 -9.01 -0.85 21.50
N VAL A 184 -10.13 -1.59 21.45
CA VAL A 184 -11.43 -1.11 20.98
C VAL A 184 -11.90 0.12 21.77
N GLU A 185 -11.77 0.11 23.10
CA GLU A 185 -12.15 1.22 23.98
C GLU A 185 -11.41 2.52 23.67
N ARG A 186 -10.13 2.42 23.19
CA ARG A 186 -9.28 3.59 22.92
C ARG A 186 -9.42 4.08 21.48
N PHE A 187 -10.05 3.30 20.61
CA PHE A 187 -10.21 3.63 19.19
C PHE A 187 -11.14 4.84 18.98
N ALA A 188 -12.27 4.87 19.68
CA ALA A 188 -13.21 5.98 19.62
C ALA A 188 -12.56 7.31 20.08
N GLU A 189 -11.77 7.26 21.18
CA GLU A 189 -11.04 8.41 21.69
C GLU A 189 -9.99 8.93 20.68
N LEU A 190 -9.25 8.01 20.03
CA LEU A 190 -8.29 8.38 18.99
C LEU A 190 -8.98 9.09 17.84
N ASN A 191 -10.08 8.53 17.34
CA ASN A 191 -10.79 9.10 16.21
C ASN A 191 -11.40 10.46 16.54
N ALA A 192 -11.95 10.62 17.75
CA ALA A 192 -12.43 11.92 18.21
C ALA A 192 -11.31 12.98 18.24
N ALA A 193 -10.13 12.63 18.78
CA ALA A 193 -8.97 13.52 18.80
C ALA A 193 -8.44 13.84 17.39
N LEU A 194 -8.46 12.89 16.46
CA LEU A 194 -8.07 13.12 15.07
C LEU A 194 -9.02 14.10 14.37
N VAL A 195 -10.33 13.91 14.57
CA VAL A 195 -11.35 14.81 14.01
C VAL A 195 -11.20 16.22 14.59
N GLU A 196 -10.99 16.35 15.92
CA GLU A 196 -10.75 17.65 16.58
C GLU A 196 -9.49 18.33 16.04
N ALA A 197 -8.43 17.55 15.74
CA ALA A 197 -7.20 18.05 15.11
C ALA A 197 -7.34 18.32 13.60
N GLY A 198 -8.50 18.05 12.99
CA GLY A 198 -8.75 18.22 11.57
C GLY A 198 -8.17 17.12 10.69
N HIS A 199 -7.82 15.97 11.27
CA HIS A 199 -7.34 14.80 10.56
C HIS A 199 -8.47 13.80 10.26
N LYS A 200 -8.29 12.99 9.22
CA LYS A 200 -9.22 11.91 8.89
C LYS A 200 -9.15 10.82 9.97
N PRO A 201 -10.29 10.35 10.48
CA PRO A 201 -10.32 9.22 11.41
C PRO A 201 -9.94 7.92 10.70
N PHE A 202 -9.45 6.95 11.45
CA PHE A 202 -9.22 5.60 10.95
C PHE A 202 -10.55 4.86 10.76
N ALA A 203 -10.61 4.01 9.73
CA ALA A 203 -11.82 3.28 9.38
C ALA A 203 -12.16 2.17 10.40
N ASN A 204 -11.16 1.50 10.96
CA ASN A 204 -11.29 0.44 11.95
C ASN A 204 -10.06 0.34 12.86
N PRO A 205 -10.13 -0.41 13.99
CA PRO A 205 -8.99 -0.60 14.90
C PRO A 205 -7.76 -1.23 14.24
N ARG A 206 -7.92 -2.14 13.29
CA ARG A 206 -6.82 -2.74 12.52
C ARG A 206 -6.04 -1.70 11.72
N ASN A 207 -6.74 -0.86 10.96
CA ASN A 207 -6.11 0.22 10.19
C ASN A 207 -5.45 1.25 11.12
N ALA A 208 -6.05 1.50 12.30
CA ALA A 208 -5.44 2.34 13.33
C ALA A 208 -4.14 1.73 13.86
N ALA A 209 -4.09 0.41 14.09
CA ALA A 209 -2.89 -0.30 14.52
C ALA A 209 -1.80 -0.24 13.45
N ALA A 210 -2.10 -0.64 12.22
CA ALA A 210 -1.16 -0.64 11.10
C ALA A 210 -0.62 0.77 10.81
N GLY A 211 -1.53 1.77 10.69
CA GLY A 211 -1.15 3.16 10.42
C GLY A 211 -0.40 3.83 11.57
N SER A 212 -0.61 3.41 12.83
CA SER A 212 0.10 3.93 13.99
C SER A 212 1.47 3.26 14.20
N LEU A 213 1.62 1.98 13.85
CA LEU A 213 2.87 1.25 13.99
C LEU A 213 3.86 1.61 12.86
N ARG A 214 3.38 1.78 11.62
CA ARG A 214 4.20 2.08 10.44
C ARG A 214 4.40 3.61 10.27
N GLN A 215 4.90 4.28 11.33
CA GLN A 215 5.23 5.72 11.31
C GLN A 215 6.72 5.95 11.14
N LYS A 216 7.12 6.84 10.21
CA LYS A 216 8.53 7.25 10.03
C LYS A 216 9.15 7.81 11.33
N ASN A 217 8.33 8.48 12.15
CA ASN A 217 8.75 8.98 13.45
C ASN A 217 8.22 8.10 14.59
N PRO A 218 9.07 7.32 15.28
CA PRO A 218 8.65 6.45 16.38
C PRO A 218 7.95 7.17 17.53
N GLN A 219 8.15 8.48 17.70
CA GLN A 219 7.47 9.26 18.74
C GLN A 219 5.95 9.36 18.48
N VAL A 220 5.52 9.29 17.23
CA VAL A 220 4.07 9.22 16.91
C VAL A 220 3.52 7.88 17.38
N THR A 221 4.22 6.78 17.14
CA THR A 221 3.86 5.44 17.65
C THR A 221 3.82 5.42 19.18
N ALA A 222 4.81 6.01 19.85
CA ALA A 222 4.87 6.11 21.31
C ALA A 222 3.66 6.83 21.93
N GLY A 223 3.07 7.78 21.20
CA GLY A 223 1.86 8.50 21.61
C GLY A 223 0.55 7.71 21.37
N ARG A 224 0.61 6.53 20.77
CA ARG A 224 -0.55 5.68 20.49
C ARG A 224 -0.69 4.56 21.51
N PRO A 225 -1.91 4.21 21.97
CA PRO A 225 -2.12 3.15 22.95
C PRO A 225 -2.11 1.76 22.29
N LEU A 226 -1.13 1.50 21.42
CA LEU A 226 -0.94 0.20 20.79
C LEU A 226 -0.60 -0.86 21.83
N ARG A 227 -1.10 -2.08 21.62
CA ARG A 227 -0.77 -3.28 22.38
C ARG A 227 -0.40 -4.41 21.43
N MET A 228 0.29 -5.41 21.94
CA MET A 228 0.64 -6.62 21.21
C MET A 228 0.29 -7.85 22.03
N LEU A 229 -0.12 -8.92 21.36
CA LEU A 229 -0.21 -10.26 21.92
C LEU A 229 0.65 -11.20 21.09
N VAL A 230 1.48 -12.00 21.75
CA VAL A 230 2.31 -13.01 21.08
C VAL A 230 1.63 -14.36 21.13
N HIS A 231 1.81 -15.16 20.08
CA HIS A 231 1.05 -16.40 19.87
C HIS A 231 1.88 -17.59 19.36
N GLY A 232 3.20 -17.43 19.26
CA GLY A 232 4.04 -18.53 18.81
C GLY A 232 5.51 -18.21 18.73
N ILE A 233 6.32 -19.24 18.67
CA ILE A 233 7.75 -19.21 18.43
C ILE A 233 8.00 -19.84 17.06
N ALA A 234 8.85 -19.21 16.26
CA ALA A 234 9.17 -19.65 14.90
C ALA A 234 10.58 -20.23 14.78
N ALA A 235 11.55 -19.65 15.47
CA ALA A 235 12.90 -20.15 15.55
C ALA A 235 13.30 -20.19 17.03
N TRP A 236 14.00 -21.23 17.39
CA TRP A 236 14.48 -21.45 18.75
C TRP A 236 15.91 -22.01 18.71
N GLU A 237 16.85 -21.28 19.30
CA GLU A 237 18.19 -21.77 19.61
C GLU A 237 18.35 -21.68 21.14
N PRO A 238 18.32 -22.81 21.88
CA PRO A 238 18.37 -22.78 23.33
C PRO A 238 19.70 -22.21 23.82
N ALA A 239 19.71 -21.80 25.11
CA ALA A 239 20.95 -21.36 25.77
C ALA A 239 21.94 -22.55 25.97
N ASP A 240 21.37 -23.72 26.27
CA ASP A 240 22.07 -24.97 26.48
C ASP A 240 21.10 -26.17 26.41
N ASP A 241 21.62 -27.39 26.48
CA ASP A 241 20.86 -28.64 26.40
C ASP A 241 19.91 -28.89 27.59
N SER A 242 20.02 -28.11 28.68
CA SER A 242 19.19 -28.26 29.90
C SER A 242 17.86 -27.50 29.79
N HIS A 243 17.72 -26.63 28.76
CA HIS A 243 16.53 -25.83 28.50
C HIS A 243 15.93 -26.16 27.10
N PRO A 244 15.34 -27.36 26.93
CA PRO A 244 14.83 -27.81 25.65
C PRO A 244 13.65 -26.96 25.17
N GLU A 245 13.41 -27.00 23.89
CA GLU A 245 12.21 -26.41 23.26
C GLU A 245 10.94 -27.05 23.84
N PRO A 246 9.86 -26.27 24.04
CA PRO A 246 8.54 -26.81 24.42
C PRO A 246 8.06 -27.92 23.49
N ALA A 247 7.32 -28.88 24.02
CA ALA A 247 6.77 -30.00 23.24
C ALA A 247 5.36 -29.72 22.72
N ALA A 248 4.65 -28.74 23.31
CA ALA A 248 3.27 -28.38 22.96
C ALA A 248 3.13 -26.87 22.75
N GLN A 249 2.18 -26.50 21.88
CA GLN A 249 1.82 -25.10 21.61
C GLN A 249 1.33 -24.40 22.89
N SER A 250 0.63 -25.10 23.74
CA SER A 250 0.20 -24.60 25.07
C SER A 250 1.39 -24.33 25.99
N GLU A 251 2.46 -25.13 25.95
CA GLU A 251 3.70 -24.90 26.69
C GLU A 251 4.46 -23.70 26.12
N VAL A 252 4.41 -23.47 24.81
CA VAL A 252 4.96 -22.23 24.18
C VAL A 252 4.33 -21.00 24.80
N TYR A 253 3.03 -20.97 25.04
CA TYR A 253 2.38 -19.85 25.70
C TYR A 253 2.85 -19.65 27.13
N GLU A 254 3.01 -20.70 27.92
CA GLU A 254 3.53 -20.61 29.26
C GLU A 254 5.00 -20.12 29.26
N GLN A 255 5.78 -20.56 28.28
CA GLN A 255 7.17 -20.09 28.10
C GLN A 255 7.21 -18.60 27.77
N LEU A 256 6.40 -18.14 26.81
CA LEU A 256 6.32 -16.72 26.43
C LEU A 256 5.87 -15.85 27.63
N ARG A 257 4.88 -16.33 28.41
CA ARG A 257 4.43 -15.66 29.64
C ARG A 257 5.55 -15.58 30.66
N SER A 258 6.33 -16.66 30.87
CA SER A 258 7.44 -16.67 31.83
C SER A 258 8.56 -15.70 31.45
N TRP A 259 8.69 -15.37 30.17
CA TRP A 259 9.66 -14.38 29.68
C TRP A 259 9.14 -12.93 29.76
N GLY A 260 7.94 -12.70 30.35
CA GLY A 260 7.33 -11.38 30.47
C GLY A 260 6.66 -10.87 29.22
N LEU A 261 6.44 -11.73 28.22
CA LEU A 261 5.74 -11.37 26.98
C LEU A 261 4.22 -11.47 27.15
N PRO A 262 3.45 -10.55 26.54
CA PRO A 262 2.00 -10.56 26.64
C PRO A 262 1.41 -11.64 25.74
N ILE A 263 0.71 -12.58 26.36
CA ILE A 263 -0.10 -13.61 25.65
C ILE A 263 -1.58 -13.31 25.80
N SER A 264 -2.40 -13.88 24.90
CA SER A 264 -3.86 -13.85 25.05
C SER A 264 -4.30 -14.66 26.28
N GLU A 265 -5.29 -14.16 27.04
CA GLU A 265 -5.99 -14.91 28.06
C GLU A 265 -7.16 -15.73 27.47
N TYR A 266 -7.51 -15.45 26.21
CA TYR A 266 -8.64 -16.06 25.50
C TYR A 266 -8.18 -17.21 24.62
N TYR A 267 -7.57 -18.25 25.24
CA TYR A 267 -7.26 -19.50 24.56
C TYR A 267 -7.70 -20.69 25.39
N ARG A 268 -7.91 -21.84 24.75
CA ARG A 268 -8.32 -23.08 25.37
C ARG A 268 -7.65 -24.27 24.68
N VAL A 269 -7.16 -25.20 25.47
CA VAL A 269 -6.73 -26.49 24.96
C VAL A 269 -7.95 -27.41 24.97
N CYS A 270 -8.36 -27.86 23.79
CA CYS A 270 -9.55 -28.68 23.54
C CYS A 270 -9.14 -30.15 23.25
N GLU A 271 -9.86 -31.11 23.86
CA GLU A 271 -9.62 -32.54 23.67
C GLU A 271 -10.50 -33.14 22.54
N SER A 272 -11.50 -32.40 22.10
CA SER A 272 -12.41 -32.81 21.04
C SER A 272 -12.83 -31.63 20.14
N ALA A 273 -13.34 -31.97 18.94
CA ALA A 273 -13.91 -30.98 18.03
C ALA A 273 -15.14 -30.28 18.64
N ASP A 274 -15.93 -30.98 19.45
CA ASP A 274 -17.11 -30.39 20.11
C ASP A 274 -16.72 -29.24 21.04
N GLN A 275 -15.62 -29.36 21.78
CA GLN A 275 -15.11 -28.29 22.63
C GLN A 275 -14.60 -27.09 21.79
N VAL A 276 -14.07 -27.33 20.58
CA VAL A 276 -13.70 -26.26 19.64
C VAL A 276 -14.95 -25.57 19.15
N TYR A 277 -16.00 -26.28 18.77
CA TYR A 277 -17.27 -25.69 18.35
C TYR A 277 -17.94 -24.87 19.47
N GLU A 278 -17.90 -25.36 20.72
CA GLU A 278 -18.36 -24.56 21.87
C GLU A 278 -17.60 -23.22 22.02
N PHE A 279 -16.29 -23.26 21.84
CA PHE A 279 -15.45 -22.06 21.90
C PHE A 279 -15.81 -21.08 20.78
N ILE A 280 -15.94 -21.56 19.54
CA ILE A 280 -16.34 -20.78 18.37
C ILE A 280 -17.72 -20.13 18.61
N ASP A 281 -18.72 -20.91 19.03
CA ASP A 281 -20.09 -20.43 19.27
C ASP A 281 -20.13 -19.41 20.42
N HIS A 282 -19.37 -19.65 21.50
CA HIS A 282 -19.30 -18.73 22.64
C HIS A 282 -18.79 -17.34 22.20
N TYR A 283 -17.65 -17.27 21.50
CA TYR A 283 -17.08 -15.98 21.07
C TYR A 283 -17.78 -15.40 19.84
N GLY A 284 -18.45 -16.21 19.04
CA GLY A 284 -19.33 -15.72 17.98
C GLY A 284 -20.48 -14.89 18.51
N ARG A 285 -21.09 -15.31 19.66
CA ARG A 285 -22.15 -14.56 20.34
C ARG A 285 -21.64 -13.41 21.21
N ASN A 286 -20.40 -13.47 21.68
CA ASN A 286 -19.80 -12.51 22.59
C ASN A 286 -18.62 -11.77 21.95
N ARG A 287 -18.70 -11.50 20.64
CA ARG A 287 -17.63 -10.97 19.83
C ARG A 287 -17.01 -9.69 20.37
N HIS A 288 -17.83 -8.84 20.99
CA HIS A 288 -17.41 -7.54 21.55
C HIS A 288 -17.06 -7.59 23.05
N SER A 289 -16.94 -8.77 23.66
CA SER A 289 -16.60 -8.91 25.09
C SER A 289 -15.10 -8.86 25.37
N VAL A 290 -14.29 -8.72 24.34
CA VAL A 290 -12.82 -8.72 24.42
C VAL A 290 -12.21 -7.36 24.12
N THR A 291 -10.97 -7.14 24.51
CA THR A 291 -10.29 -5.83 24.40
C THR A 291 -9.86 -5.44 22.98
N HIS A 292 -9.91 -6.36 22.03
CA HIS A 292 -9.51 -6.20 20.64
C HIS A 292 -10.58 -6.73 19.68
N GLU A 293 -10.59 -6.26 18.46
CA GLU A 293 -11.45 -6.86 17.42
C GLU A 293 -10.97 -8.25 17.05
N ILE A 294 -11.92 -9.10 16.72
CA ILE A 294 -11.69 -10.48 16.27
C ILE A 294 -12.48 -10.75 14.98
N ASP A 295 -11.84 -11.38 14.02
CA ASP A 295 -12.47 -11.82 12.77
C ASP A 295 -12.75 -13.34 12.73
N GLY A 296 -12.36 -14.05 13.80
CA GLY A 296 -12.54 -15.50 13.87
C GLY A 296 -11.86 -16.15 15.06
N VAL A 297 -11.60 -17.43 14.88
CA VAL A 297 -10.91 -18.31 15.83
C VAL A 297 -9.82 -19.08 15.10
N VAL A 298 -8.62 -19.17 15.67
CA VAL A 298 -7.54 -20.00 15.15
C VAL A 298 -7.48 -21.31 15.91
N ILE A 299 -7.45 -22.41 15.20
CA ILE A 299 -7.31 -23.76 15.74
C ILE A 299 -5.95 -24.31 15.33
N LYS A 300 -5.16 -24.78 16.27
CA LYS A 300 -3.82 -25.34 16.08
C LYS A 300 -3.74 -26.72 16.67
N VAL A 301 -3.01 -27.63 16.05
CA VAL A 301 -2.57 -28.89 16.70
C VAL A 301 -1.69 -28.51 17.88
N ASP A 302 -1.97 -29.01 19.10
CA ASP A 302 -1.20 -28.64 20.30
C ASP A 302 0.18 -29.27 20.36
N ASP A 303 0.37 -30.44 19.78
CA ASP A 303 1.64 -31.21 19.74
C ASP A 303 2.59 -30.66 18.64
N LEU A 304 3.75 -30.14 19.02
CA LEU A 304 4.71 -29.53 18.08
C LEU A 304 5.39 -30.57 17.17
N ALA A 305 5.59 -31.80 17.63
CA ALA A 305 6.13 -32.86 16.77
C ALA A 305 5.14 -33.25 15.68
N ALA A 306 3.83 -33.29 16.01
CA ALA A 306 2.78 -33.48 15.03
C ALA A 306 2.67 -32.28 14.06
N GLN A 307 2.84 -31.02 14.53
CA GLN A 307 2.90 -29.86 13.65
C GLN A 307 4.04 -29.97 12.63
N ALA A 308 5.24 -30.36 13.09
CA ALA A 308 6.40 -30.56 12.23
C ALA A 308 6.17 -31.67 11.19
N ALA A 309 5.51 -32.77 11.58
CA ALA A 309 5.17 -33.89 10.68
C ALA A 309 4.13 -33.51 9.61
N LEU A 310 3.13 -32.70 9.95
CA LEU A 310 2.11 -32.19 9.03
C LEU A 310 2.69 -31.17 8.04
N GLY A 311 3.64 -30.36 8.50
CA GLY A 311 4.36 -29.39 7.68
C GLY A 311 3.47 -28.25 7.15
N TYR A 312 3.86 -27.75 5.98
CA TYR A 312 3.30 -26.51 5.40
C TYR A 312 2.93 -26.73 3.94
N THR A 313 2.01 -25.93 3.45
CA THR A 313 1.81 -25.65 2.03
C THR A 313 2.74 -24.50 1.62
N SER A 314 2.68 -24.05 0.36
CA SER A 314 3.38 -22.85 -0.09
C SER A 314 2.94 -21.57 0.67
N ARG A 315 1.71 -21.56 1.21
CA ARG A 315 1.07 -20.37 1.83
C ARG A 315 0.78 -20.53 3.32
N ALA A 316 0.38 -21.71 3.78
CA ALA A 316 -0.18 -21.91 5.12
C ALA A 316 0.34 -23.20 5.79
N PRO A 317 0.37 -23.27 7.14
CA PRO A 317 0.61 -24.49 7.86
C PRO A 317 -0.57 -25.45 7.71
N ARG A 318 -0.32 -26.78 7.59
CA ARG A 318 -1.38 -27.79 7.55
C ARG A 318 -1.99 -28.08 8.92
N TRP A 319 -1.24 -27.78 9.98
CA TRP A 319 -1.59 -28.02 11.37
C TRP A 319 -2.40 -26.90 12.04
N ALA A 320 -2.72 -25.83 11.29
CA ALA A 320 -3.53 -24.72 11.80
C ALA A 320 -4.55 -24.29 10.75
N ILE A 321 -5.71 -23.84 11.23
CA ILE A 321 -6.81 -23.31 10.41
C ILE A 321 -7.46 -22.14 11.11
N ALA A 322 -7.94 -21.15 10.33
CA ALA A 322 -8.74 -20.05 10.83
C ALA A 322 -10.22 -20.26 10.49
N TYR A 323 -11.05 -20.37 11.51
CA TYR A 323 -12.50 -20.29 11.36
C TYR A 323 -12.89 -18.82 11.37
N LYS A 324 -13.42 -18.30 10.26
CA LYS A 324 -13.86 -16.91 10.16
C LYS A 324 -15.32 -16.73 10.47
N TYR A 325 -15.62 -15.74 11.31
CA TYR A 325 -17.01 -15.36 11.57
C TYR A 325 -17.63 -14.68 10.36
N PRO A 326 -18.94 -14.85 10.14
CA PRO A 326 -19.62 -14.06 9.13
C PRO A 326 -19.52 -12.57 9.47
N PRO A 327 -19.47 -11.69 8.45
CA PRO A 327 -19.50 -10.25 8.67
C PRO A 327 -20.72 -9.82 9.50
N GLU A 328 -20.52 -8.82 10.37
CA GLU A 328 -21.61 -8.27 11.16
C GLU A 328 -22.59 -7.51 10.28
N GLU A 329 -23.86 -7.88 10.36
CA GLU A 329 -24.96 -7.21 9.66
C GLU A 329 -25.83 -6.47 10.67
N VAL A 330 -26.09 -5.18 10.39
CA VAL A 330 -26.98 -4.36 11.20
C VAL A 330 -27.99 -3.64 10.33
N THR A 331 -29.10 -3.21 10.93
CA THR A 331 -30.12 -2.45 10.21
C THR A 331 -30.07 -0.98 10.62
N THR A 332 -30.24 -0.11 9.64
CA THR A 332 -30.37 1.34 9.86
C THR A 332 -31.30 1.96 8.84
N ARG A 333 -31.79 3.18 9.11
CA ARG A 333 -32.67 3.90 8.18
C ARG A 333 -31.86 4.60 7.10
N LEU A 334 -32.22 4.38 5.85
CA LEU A 334 -31.70 5.09 4.69
C LEU A 334 -32.39 6.46 4.57
N LEU A 335 -31.63 7.51 4.84
CA LEU A 335 -32.16 8.88 4.82
C LEU A 335 -32.16 9.46 3.42
N ASP A 336 -31.12 9.16 2.61
CA ASP A 336 -30.94 9.73 1.28
C ASP A 336 -30.01 8.82 0.44
N ILE A 337 -30.07 8.95 -0.89
CA ILE A 337 -29.06 8.38 -1.82
C ILE A 337 -28.47 9.54 -2.60
N ARG A 338 -27.18 9.78 -2.39
CA ARG A 338 -26.43 10.84 -3.07
C ARG A 338 -25.43 10.23 -4.05
N VAL A 339 -24.87 11.07 -4.93
CA VAL A 339 -23.87 10.66 -5.91
C VAL A 339 -22.57 11.42 -5.72
N GLN A 340 -21.44 10.76 -6.00
CA GLN A 340 -20.12 11.37 -6.03
C GLN A 340 -19.45 11.14 -7.39
N VAL A 341 -18.56 12.05 -7.79
CA VAL A 341 -17.84 11.99 -9.05
C VAL A 341 -16.38 11.69 -8.80
N GLY A 342 -15.91 10.53 -9.21
CA GLY A 342 -14.52 10.11 -9.05
C GLY A 342 -13.55 10.78 -10.06
N ARG A 343 -12.26 10.61 -9.89
CA ARG A 343 -11.20 11.21 -10.72
C ARG A 343 -11.31 10.93 -12.23
N THR A 344 -11.92 9.81 -12.61
CA THR A 344 -12.14 9.40 -14.00
C THR A 344 -13.53 9.75 -14.51
N GLY A 345 -14.27 10.61 -13.79
CA GLY A 345 -15.62 11.04 -14.15
C GLY A 345 -16.73 10.05 -13.79
N ARG A 346 -16.44 8.85 -13.27
CA ARG A 346 -17.45 7.88 -12.83
C ARG A 346 -18.33 8.49 -11.74
N VAL A 347 -19.65 8.42 -11.93
CA VAL A 347 -20.63 8.93 -10.97
C VAL A 347 -21.20 7.74 -10.19
N THR A 348 -20.91 7.69 -8.91
CA THR A 348 -21.21 6.56 -8.04
C THR A 348 -22.23 6.94 -6.98
N PRO A 349 -23.39 6.25 -6.87
CA PRO A 349 -24.34 6.47 -5.79
C PRO A 349 -23.83 5.88 -4.47
N TYR A 350 -24.14 6.57 -3.38
CA TYR A 350 -23.90 6.11 -2.01
C TYR A 350 -25.09 6.42 -1.11
N ALA A 351 -25.34 5.57 -0.15
CA ALA A 351 -26.37 5.71 0.87
C ALA A 351 -25.91 6.70 1.95
N VAL A 352 -26.80 7.58 2.38
CA VAL A 352 -26.71 8.39 3.60
C VAL A 352 -27.71 7.84 4.59
N MET A 353 -27.27 7.46 5.79
CA MET A 353 -28.08 6.68 6.75
C MET A 353 -28.04 7.30 8.15
N GLU A 354 -29.00 6.91 8.98
CA GLU A 354 -28.87 7.15 10.41
C GLU A 354 -27.58 6.51 10.93
N PRO A 355 -26.79 7.20 11.77
CA PRO A 355 -25.56 6.66 12.32
C PRO A 355 -25.82 5.36 13.07
N VAL A 356 -25.07 4.31 12.75
CA VAL A 356 -25.19 2.99 13.40
C VAL A 356 -23.80 2.39 13.62
N LEU A 357 -23.64 1.70 14.76
CA LEU A 357 -22.40 1.00 15.08
C LEU A 357 -22.35 -0.33 14.34
N VAL A 358 -21.28 -0.56 13.57
CA VAL A 358 -21.02 -1.80 12.82
C VAL A 358 -19.55 -2.13 12.96
N ALA A 359 -19.20 -3.33 13.41
CA ALA A 359 -17.83 -3.79 13.56
C ALA A 359 -16.90 -2.68 14.10
N GLY A 360 -17.21 -2.22 15.32
CA GLY A 360 -16.38 -1.27 16.09
C GLY A 360 -16.32 0.17 15.58
N SER A 361 -17.07 0.58 14.53
CA SER A 361 -17.13 1.98 14.11
C SER A 361 -18.53 2.44 13.73
N THR A 362 -18.81 3.74 13.92
CA THR A 362 -20.07 4.35 13.50
C THR A 362 -20.07 4.58 11.99
N VAL A 363 -21.11 4.10 11.31
CA VAL A 363 -21.31 4.18 9.87
C VAL A 363 -22.52 5.08 9.58
N GLU A 364 -22.33 6.08 8.74
CA GLU A 364 -23.35 7.03 8.28
C GLU A 364 -23.52 7.00 6.76
N ARG A 365 -22.52 6.45 6.04
CA ARG A 365 -22.51 6.36 4.57
C ARG A 365 -22.07 4.97 4.13
N ALA A 366 -22.71 4.44 3.09
CA ALA A 366 -22.38 3.14 2.52
C ALA A 366 -22.42 3.18 0.99
N THR A 367 -21.57 2.37 0.33
CA THR A 367 -21.59 2.31 -1.13
C THR A 367 -22.84 1.61 -1.66
N LEU A 368 -23.31 2.07 -2.82
CA LEU A 368 -24.34 1.42 -3.62
C LEU A 368 -23.80 1.02 -5.02
N HIS A 369 -22.49 1.16 -5.23
CA HIS A 369 -21.72 0.77 -6.41
C HIS A 369 -22.14 1.48 -7.72
N ASN A 370 -23.39 1.35 -8.18
CA ASN A 370 -23.95 2.02 -9.36
C ASN A 370 -25.49 2.02 -9.33
N ALA A 371 -26.12 2.77 -10.22
CA ALA A 371 -27.58 2.89 -10.27
C ALA A 371 -28.29 1.57 -10.57
N HIS A 372 -27.66 0.68 -11.35
CA HIS A 372 -28.21 -0.66 -11.63
C HIS A 372 -28.29 -1.50 -10.35
N GLU A 373 -27.27 -1.42 -9.48
CA GLU A 373 -27.26 -2.11 -8.19
C GLU A 373 -28.33 -1.59 -7.22
N VAL A 374 -28.57 -0.26 -7.19
CA VAL A 374 -29.68 0.33 -6.42
C VAL A 374 -31.02 -0.29 -6.85
N THR A 375 -31.26 -0.35 -8.17
CA THR A 375 -32.47 -0.96 -8.72
C THR A 375 -32.54 -2.46 -8.47
N ARG A 376 -31.43 -3.18 -8.67
CA ARG A 376 -31.35 -4.64 -8.47
C ARG A 376 -31.62 -5.03 -7.01
N LYS A 377 -31.07 -4.28 -6.07
CA LYS A 377 -31.29 -4.47 -4.62
C LYS A 377 -32.66 -4.02 -4.19
N GLY A 378 -33.39 -3.25 -5.02
CA GLY A 378 -34.74 -2.77 -4.73
C GLY A 378 -34.81 -1.80 -3.55
N VAL A 379 -33.75 -1.05 -3.33
CA VAL A 379 -33.61 -0.10 -2.22
C VAL A 379 -34.32 1.21 -2.56
N LEU A 380 -35.12 1.72 -1.61
CA LEU A 380 -35.82 2.99 -1.69
C LEU A 380 -35.32 3.94 -0.58
N ILE A 381 -35.29 5.23 -0.87
CA ILE A 381 -35.00 6.26 0.15
C ILE A 381 -36.14 6.19 1.18
N GLY A 382 -35.79 6.16 2.48
CA GLY A 382 -36.72 5.94 3.57
C GLY A 382 -36.77 4.48 4.07
N ASP A 383 -36.19 3.51 3.35
CA ASP A 383 -36.13 2.11 3.77
C ASP A 383 -35.36 1.93 5.08
N LEU A 384 -35.75 0.93 5.86
CA LEU A 384 -34.83 0.27 6.79
C LEU A 384 -33.96 -0.68 5.96
N VAL A 385 -32.64 -0.44 5.93
CA VAL A 385 -31.70 -1.20 5.13
C VAL A 385 -30.79 -2.04 6.00
N VAL A 386 -30.42 -3.23 5.50
CA VAL A 386 -29.37 -4.05 6.08
C VAL A 386 -28.05 -3.58 5.49
N ILE A 387 -27.11 -3.29 6.37
CA ILE A 387 -25.75 -2.93 6.00
C ILE A 387 -24.76 -3.87 6.66
N ARG A 388 -23.64 -4.05 6.01
CA ARG A 388 -22.44 -4.68 6.59
C ARG A 388 -21.20 -3.86 6.24
N LYS A 389 -20.15 -4.07 6.97
CA LYS A 389 -18.83 -3.66 6.52
C LYS A 389 -18.24 -4.80 5.69
N ALA A 390 -18.10 -4.52 4.43
CA ALA A 390 -17.38 -5.34 3.51
C ALA A 390 -15.89 -5.36 3.90
N GLY A 391 -15.37 -6.53 4.35
CA GLY A 391 -13.99 -6.68 4.84
C GLY A 391 -13.66 -5.85 6.07
N ASP A 392 -14.64 -5.67 6.95
CA ASP A 392 -14.58 -4.80 8.13
C ASP A 392 -14.12 -3.34 7.85
N VAL A 393 -14.10 -2.93 6.56
CA VAL A 393 -13.60 -1.62 6.12
C VAL A 393 -14.66 -0.80 5.41
N ILE A 394 -15.25 -1.30 4.29
CA ILE A 394 -16.15 -0.51 3.44
C ILE A 394 -17.60 -0.84 3.74
N PRO A 395 -18.39 0.13 4.26
CA PRO A 395 -19.81 -0.08 4.45
C PRO A 395 -20.52 -0.25 3.10
N GLU A 396 -21.33 -1.28 2.98
CA GLU A 396 -22.22 -1.51 1.85
C GLU A 396 -23.66 -1.78 2.29
N VAL A 397 -24.59 -1.40 1.45
CA VAL A 397 -26.01 -1.72 1.62
C VAL A 397 -26.28 -3.07 0.95
N LEU A 398 -26.74 -4.06 1.71
CA LEU A 398 -27.12 -5.38 1.20
C LEU A 398 -28.48 -5.36 0.54
N GLY A 399 -29.46 -4.73 1.17
CA GLY A 399 -30.82 -4.62 0.67
C GLY A 399 -31.79 -4.02 1.70
N PRO A 400 -33.06 -3.83 1.34
CA PRO A 400 -34.08 -3.31 2.23
C PRO A 400 -34.68 -4.42 3.11
N VAL A 401 -35.16 -4.03 4.29
CA VAL A 401 -36.10 -4.84 5.10
C VAL A 401 -37.53 -4.53 4.61
N ALA A 402 -37.90 -5.13 3.47
CA ALA A 402 -39.11 -4.77 2.73
C ALA A 402 -40.41 -4.86 3.56
N ASP A 403 -40.49 -5.79 4.51
CA ASP A 403 -41.64 -5.99 5.41
C ASP A 403 -41.86 -4.83 6.40
N ARG A 404 -40.88 -3.90 6.48
CA ARG A 404 -40.93 -2.72 7.37
C ARG A 404 -41.29 -1.43 6.64
N ARG A 405 -41.62 -1.51 5.35
CA ARG A 405 -42.09 -0.37 4.57
C ARG A 405 -43.46 0.08 5.01
N ASP A 406 -43.65 1.42 5.10
CA ASP A 406 -44.93 2.03 5.48
C ASP A 406 -45.59 2.81 4.33
N GLY A 407 -44.95 2.84 3.12
CA GLY A 407 -45.44 3.49 1.91
C GLY A 407 -44.98 4.94 1.75
N THR A 408 -44.11 5.43 2.64
CA THR A 408 -43.48 6.76 2.50
C THR A 408 -42.16 6.70 1.71
N GLU A 409 -41.68 5.51 1.45
CA GLU A 409 -40.42 5.27 0.74
C GLU A 409 -40.57 5.63 -0.76
N HIS A 410 -39.51 6.19 -1.34
CA HIS A 410 -39.48 6.59 -2.73
C HIS A 410 -38.22 6.18 -3.46
N ALA A 411 -38.32 6.00 -4.77
CA ALA A 411 -37.23 5.53 -5.60
C ALA A 411 -36.17 6.62 -5.79
N PHE A 412 -34.90 6.19 -5.74
CA PHE A 412 -33.78 7.02 -6.18
C PHE A 412 -33.82 7.20 -7.71
N VAL A 413 -33.58 8.42 -8.15
CA VAL A 413 -33.43 8.75 -9.56
C VAL A 413 -32.01 9.21 -9.81
N MET A 414 -31.26 8.44 -10.61
CA MET A 414 -29.90 8.82 -10.99
C MET A 414 -29.92 10.15 -11.77
N PRO A 415 -29.11 11.15 -11.39
CA PRO A 415 -29.08 12.41 -12.13
C PRO A 415 -28.58 12.20 -13.56
N SER A 416 -29.16 12.96 -14.50
CA SER A 416 -28.73 12.98 -15.90
C SER A 416 -27.56 13.93 -16.15
N THR A 417 -27.29 14.82 -15.21
CA THR A 417 -26.20 15.79 -15.26
C THR A 417 -25.24 15.64 -14.10
N CYS A 418 -23.99 15.99 -14.32
CA CYS A 418 -22.94 15.96 -13.30
C CYS A 418 -23.26 16.94 -12.17
N PRO A 419 -23.33 16.50 -10.89
CA PRO A 419 -23.66 17.38 -9.76
C PRO A 419 -22.61 18.47 -9.51
N ALA A 420 -21.37 18.26 -9.99
CA ALA A 420 -20.27 19.20 -9.73
C ALA A 420 -20.08 20.24 -10.87
N CYS A 421 -20.44 19.93 -12.11
CA CYS A 421 -20.17 20.82 -13.24
C CYS A 421 -21.34 20.98 -14.23
N GLY A 422 -22.49 20.32 -14.00
CA GLY A 422 -23.67 20.41 -14.84
C GLY A 422 -23.60 19.74 -16.20
N ALA A 423 -22.47 19.13 -16.59
CA ALA A 423 -22.33 18.45 -17.87
C ALA A 423 -23.23 17.22 -17.94
N GLU A 424 -23.82 16.94 -19.10
CA GLU A 424 -24.65 15.77 -19.34
C GLU A 424 -23.83 14.48 -19.16
N LEU A 425 -24.36 13.54 -18.38
CA LEU A 425 -23.69 12.25 -18.11
C LEU A 425 -23.93 11.28 -19.28
N TYR A 426 -22.95 10.41 -19.52
CA TYR A 426 -23.02 9.45 -20.63
C TYR A 426 -22.53 8.07 -20.22
N GLU A 427 -22.96 7.05 -20.95
CA GLU A 427 -22.41 5.70 -20.90
C GLU A 427 -21.17 5.62 -21.79
N GLN A 428 -20.05 5.13 -21.27
CA GLN A 428 -18.81 5.01 -22.06
C GLN A 428 -18.95 3.99 -23.20
N LYS A 429 -19.72 2.94 -22.95
CA LYS A 429 -20.13 1.93 -23.97
C LYS A 429 -21.63 1.71 -23.82
N ALA A 430 -22.32 1.43 -24.90
CA ALA A 430 -23.73 1.10 -24.86
C ALA A 430 -24.00 -0.08 -23.89
N GLY A 431 -24.85 0.13 -22.89
CA GLY A 431 -25.15 -0.83 -21.84
C GLY A 431 -24.16 -0.84 -20.66
N ASP A 432 -23.26 0.15 -20.58
CA ASP A 432 -22.42 0.35 -19.40
C ASP A 432 -23.31 0.67 -18.18
N LYS A 433 -23.03 0.02 -17.06
CA LYS A 433 -23.76 0.25 -15.81
C LYS A 433 -23.35 1.54 -15.11
N ASP A 434 -22.24 2.11 -15.54
CA ASP A 434 -21.65 3.32 -14.97
C ASP A 434 -21.91 4.53 -15.86
N LEU A 435 -22.45 5.60 -15.26
CA LEU A 435 -22.51 6.90 -15.91
C LEU A 435 -21.24 7.72 -15.61
N ARG A 436 -20.81 8.50 -16.60
CA ARG A 436 -19.59 9.31 -16.48
C ARG A 436 -19.82 10.76 -16.88
N CYS A 437 -19.11 11.65 -16.18
CA CYS A 437 -19.02 13.06 -16.55
C CYS A 437 -17.96 13.23 -17.67
N PRO A 438 -18.31 13.75 -18.85
CA PRO A 438 -17.39 13.95 -19.97
C PRO A 438 -16.42 15.11 -19.77
N ASN A 439 -16.71 16.03 -18.84
CA ASN A 439 -15.88 17.20 -18.58
C ASN A 439 -14.62 16.82 -17.78
N THR A 440 -13.69 16.12 -18.42
CA THR A 440 -12.46 15.64 -17.76
C THR A 440 -11.50 16.77 -17.44
N ARG A 441 -11.50 17.87 -18.21
CA ARG A 441 -10.57 18.99 -18.04
C ARG A 441 -10.92 19.86 -16.83
N SER A 442 -12.17 20.32 -16.72
CA SER A 442 -12.54 21.40 -15.81
C SER A 442 -13.64 21.04 -14.80
N CYS A 443 -14.06 19.78 -14.70
CA CYS A 443 -14.97 19.37 -13.65
C CYS A 443 -14.27 19.47 -12.27
N PRO A 444 -14.78 20.30 -11.34
CA PRO A 444 -14.11 20.50 -10.05
C PRO A 444 -13.95 19.20 -9.27
N ALA A 445 -14.97 18.34 -9.23
CA ALA A 445 -14.89 17.08 -8.51
C ALA A 445 -13.83 16.13 -9.10
N GLN A 446 -13.70 16.08 -10.43
CA GLN A 446 -12.65 15.28 -11.06
C GLN A 446 -11.26 15.84 -10.74
N LEU A 447 -11.10 17.15 -10.82
CA LEU A 447 -9.83 17.83 -10.53
C LEU A 447 -9.42 17.65 -9.06
N VAL A 448 -10.34 17.82 -8.11
CA VAL A 448 -10.08 17.53 -6.68
C VAL A 448 -9.52 16.12 -6.50
N ASN A 449 -10.21 15.12 -7.08
CA ASN A 449 -9.80 13.72 -6.94
C ASN A 449 -8.47 13.41 -7.67
N ARG A 450 -8.14 14.10 -8.77
CA ARG A 450 -6.81 13.99 -9.41
C ARG A 450 -5.72 14.61 -8.54
N VAL A 451 -5.98 15.78 -7.94
CA VAL A 451 -5.06 16.42 -7.00
C VAL A 451 -4.80 15.57 -5.74
N ILE A 452 -5.85 14.96 -5.17
CA ILE A 452 -5.71 14.00 -4.06
C ILE A 452 -4.82 12.83 -4.47
N TYR A 453 -5.06 12.26 -5.66
CA TYR A 453 -4.32 11.11 -6.13
C TYR A 453 -2.85 11.44 -6.42
N LEU A 454 -2.56 12.54 -7.13
CA LEU A 454 -1.18 12.92 -7.43
C LEU A 454 -0.37 13.23 -6.16
N ALA A 455 -1.03 13.71 -5.09
CA ALA A 455 -0.39 13.97 -3.81
C ALA A 455 -0.24 12.71 -2.93
N SER A 456 -0.85 11.59 -3.31
CA SER A 456 -0.81 10.35 -2.53
C SER A 456 0.59 9.74 -2.49
N ARG A 457 0.82 8.83 -1.52
CA ARG A 457 2.07 8.07 -1.40
C ARG A 457 2.42 7.25 -2.63
N ALA A 458 1.40 6.78 -3.34
CA ALA A 458 1.58 6.02 -4.58
C ALA A 458 2.13 6.86 -5.74
N ALA A 459 1.97 8.19 -5.70
CA ALA A 459 2.43 9.12 -6.73
C ALA A 459 3.54 10.03 -6.18
N LEU A 460 3.30 11.33 -5.98
CA LEU A 460 4.35 12.30 -5.61
C LEU A 460 4.59 12.42 -4.10
N ASP A 461 3.77 11.82 -3.24
CA ASP A 461 3.88 11.81 -1.76
C ASP A 461 4.02 13.23 -1.15
N ILE A 462 3.09 14.10 -1.49
CA ILE A 462 3.10 15.51 -1.04
C ILE A 462 2.33 15.63 0.28
N GLU A 463 3.06 15.73 1.40
CA GLU A 463 2.45 15.99 2.70
C GLU A 463 1.70 17.33 2.71
N ALA A 464 0.67 17.42 3.57
CA ALA A 464 -0.23 18.57 3.69
C ALA A 464 -1.12 18.87 2.46
N LEU A 465 -1.05 18.07 1.38
CA LEU A 465 -1.97 18.12 0.24
C LEU A 465 -2.99 16.96 0.29
N GLY A 466 -3.63 16.79 1.43
CA GLY A 466 -4.74 15.84 1.58
C GLY A 466 -6.06 16.39 1.03
N GLU A 467 -7.14 15.64 1.23
CA GLU A 467 -8.48 15.94 0.72
C GLU A 467 -8.94 17.38 1.02
N LYS A 468 -8.81 17.84 2.28
CA LYS A 468 -9.20 19.20 2.68
C LYS A 468 -8.43 20.29 1.94
N ALA A 469 -7.12 20.11 1.74
CA ALA A 469 -6.30 21.06 1.01
C ALA A 469 -6.62 21.05 -0.49
N ALA A 470 -6.89 19.88 -1.07
CA ALA A 470 -7.30 19.76 -2.47
C ALA A 470 -8.64 20.47 -2.73
N TYR A 471 -9.64 20.30 -1.86
CA TYR A 471 -10.90 21.05 -1.93
C TYR A 471 -10.65 22.56 -1.79
N ALA A 472 -9.87 22.98 -0.81
CA ALA A 472 -9.55 24.39 -0.61
C ALA A 472 -8.84 25.04 -1.82
N LEU A 473 -8.07 24.25 -2.58
CA LEU A 473 -7.40 24.73 -3.81
C LEU A 473 -8.33 24.75 -5.02
N VAL A 474 -9.21 23.77 -5.18
CA VAL A 474 -9.95 23.54 -6.42
C VAL A 474 -11.41 23.98 -6.32
N ALA A 475 -12.04 23.77 -5.19
CA ALA A 475 -13.46 24.04 -4.96
C ALA A 475 -13.70 24.46 -3.50
N PRO A 476 -13.16 25.62 -3.09
CA PRO A 476 -13.23 26.07 -1.69
C PRO A 476 -14.65 26.23 -1.16
N ASP A 477 -15.62 26.54 -2.02
CA ASP A 477 -17.02 26.70 -1.65
C ASP A 477 -17.78 25.38 -1.53
N ALA A 478 -17.25 24.29 -2.12
CA ALA A 478 -17.82 22.93 -2.03
C ALA A 478 -17.23 22.10 -0.87
N PHE A 479 -16.34 22.69 -0.09
CA PHE A 479 -15.73 22.03 1.05
C PHE A 479 -16.74 21.85 2.20
N GLU A 480 -17.02 20.58 2.55
CA GLU A 480 -18.05 20.17 3.53
C GLU A 480 -19.48 20.42 3.04
N GLU A 481 -19.93 19.69 2.02
CA GLU A 481 -21.29 19.74 1.44
C GLU A 481 -22.45 19.75 2.45
N THR A 482 -22.27 19.17 3.63
CA THR A 482 -23.29 19.17 4.70
C THR A 482 -23.31 20.44 5.53
N GLN A 483 -22.29 21.32 5.42
CA GLN A 483 -22.16 22.54 6.20
C GLN A 483 -22.19 23.81 5.37
N ASN A 484 -22.11 23.68 4.04
CA ASN A 484 -22.21 24.84 3.13
C ASN A 484 -23.65 25.18 2.76
N THR A 485 -24.61 24.51 3.39
CA THR A 485 -26.04 24.74 3.20
C THR A 485 -26.68 25.03 4.54
N ASP A 486 -27.64 25.92 4.55
CA ASP A 486 -28.50 26.18 5.71
C ASP A 486 -29.95 25.84 5.37
N TRP A 487 -30.74 25.49 6.39
CA TRP A 487 -32.14 25.20 6.19
C TRP A 487 -32.91 26.52 6.10
N ASP A 488 -33.47 26.82 4.93
CA ASP A 488 -34.39 27.95 4.76
C ASP A 488 -35.80 27.53 5.13
N ALA A 489 -36.24 28.03 6.31
CA ALA A 489 -37.56 27.72 6.84
C ALA A 489 -38.72 28.31 6.00
N GLU A 490 -38.47 29.37 5.22
CA GLU A 490 -39.47 29.98 4.32
C GLU A 490 -39.60 29.23 3.01
N ALA A 491 -38.48 28.78 2.46
CA ALA A 491 -38.41 27.97 1.24
C ALA A 491 -38.74 26.48 1.53
N GLY A 492 -38.56 26.01 2.74
CA GLY A 492 -38.71 24.59 3.12
C GLY A 492 -37.66 23.67 2.47
N GLU A 493 -36.48 24.20 2.15
CA GLU A 493 -35.38 23.48 1.50
C GLU A 493 -34.01 23.94 2.03
N THR A 494 -33.00 23.16 1.76
CA THR A 494 -31.62 23.47 2.10
C THR A 494 -31.02 24.39 1.04
N VAL A 495 -30.61 25.61 1.41
CA VAL A 495 -30.01 26.59 0.50
C VAL A 495 -28.50 26.71 0.69
N PRO A 496 -27.71 26.97 -0.37
CA PRO A 496 -26.28 27.23 -0.24
C PRO A 496 -26.00 28.46 0.61
N LEU A 497 -25.03 28.39 1.49
CA LEU A 497 -24.51 29.55 2.22
C LEU A 497 -23.87 30.54 1.27
N ALA A 498 -24.15 31.82 1.43
CA ALA A 498 -23.60 32.86 0.59
C ALA A 498 -22.10 33.10 0.86
N GLY A 499 -21.29 33.13 -0.16
CA GLY A 499 -19.86 33.48 -0.11
C GLY A 499 -19.07 32.74 -1.18
N GLU A 500 -18.63 33.45 -2.19
CA GLU A 500 -17.80 32.90 -3.25
C GLU A 500 -16.30 33.11 -2.96
N THR A 501 -15.51 32.06 -3.06
CA THR A 501 -14.06 32.12 -3.05
C THR A 501 -13.51 31.59 -4.36
N ALA A 502 -12.75 32.41 -5.08
CA ALA A 502 -12.15 31.97 -6.33
C ALA A 502 -11.19 30.79 -6.08
N ALA A 503 -11.31 29.73 -6.89
CA ALA A 503 -10.44 28.57 -6.83
C ALA A 503 -9.01 28.96 -7.32
N PRO A 504 -7.97 28.82 -6.49
CA PRO A 504 -6.61 29.12 -6.92
C PRO A 504 -6.04 28.09 -7.90
N LEU A 505 -6.57 26.89 -7.92
CA LEU A 505 -6.12 25.80 -8.80
C LEU A 505 -7.26 25.38 -9.75
N THR A 506 -7.15 25.72 -11.01
CA THR A 506 -8.14 25.39 -12.06
C THR A 506 -7.72 24.21 -12.95
N SER A 507 -6.48 23.78 -12.82
CA SER A 507 -5.90 22.59 -13.48
C SER A 507 -4.69 22.14 -12.67
N GLU A 508 -4.43 20.85 -12.64
CA GLU A 508 -3.22 20.27 -12.07
C GLU A 508 -1.94 20.78 -12.73
N ALA A 509 -2.02 21.30 -13.96
CA ALA A 509 -0.90 21.92 -14.67
C ALA A 509 -0.27 23.06 -13.88
N PHE A 510 -1.06 23.80 -13.09
CA PHE A 510 -0.61 24.96 -12.32
C PHE A 510 -0.16 24.64 -10.89
N LEU A 511 -0.13 23.36 -10.51
CA LEU A 511 0.16 22.96 -9.12
C LEU A 511 1.53 23.43 -8.64
N PHE A 512 2.56 23.28 -9.47
CA PHE A 512 3.93 23.70 -9.14
C PHE A 512 4.23 25.18 -9.40
N ASP A 513 3.26 25.91 -9.97
CA ASP A 513 3.33 27.37 -10.15
C ASP A 513 2.74 28.12 -8.94
N LEU A 514 2.02 27.44 -8.04
CA LEU A 514 1.43 28.03 -6.86
C LEU A 514 2.47 28.69 -5.98
N VAL A 515 2.16 29.90 -5.47
CA VAL A 515 2.94 30.57 -4.43
C VAL A 515 2.06 30.86 -3.21
N ALA A 516 2.67 30.90 -2.02
CA ALA A 516 1.93 31.05 -0.77
C ALA A 516 1.02 32.28 -0.71
N ASP A 517 1.43 33.37 -1.36
CA ASP A 517 0.66 34.63 -1.37
C ASP A 517 -0.65 34.50 -2.18
N ASP A 518 -0.69 33.68 -3.23
CA ASP A 518 -1.91 33.44 -4.01
C ASP A 518 -3.01 32.79 -3.17
N LEU A 519 -2.62 32.03 -2.13
CA LEU A 519 -3.53 31.34 -1.24
C LEU A 519 -4.04 32.22 -0.08
N ARG A 520 -3.67 33.49 -0.03
CA ARG A 520 -4.00 34.40 1.08
C ARG A 520 -5.50 34.67 1.20
N THR A 521 -6.18 34.69 0.07
CA THR A 521 -7.63 35.02 -0.01
C THR A 521 -8.52 33.79 0.11
N VAL A 522 -7.93 32.58 0.03
CA VAL A 522 -8.67 31.31 0.05
C VAL A 522 -9.35 31.11 1.42
N ARG A 523 -10.63 30.92 1.37
CA ARG A 523 -11.47 30.69 2.56
C ARG A 523 -12.33 29.47 2.33
N THR A 524 -12.60 28.75 3.40
CA THR A 524 -13.49 27.58 3.40
C THR A 524 -14.51 27.72 4.52
N TRP A 525 -15.68 27.14 4.34
CA TRP A 525 -16.66 27.00 5.40
C TRP A 525 -16.15 26.04 6.44
N GLN A 526 -16.18 26.42 7.71
CA GLN A 526 -15.73 25.58 8.82
C GLN A 526 -16.63 25.81 10.04
N THR A 527 -16.95 24.73 10.77
CA THR A 527 -17.60 24.81 12.05
C THR A 527 -16.64 25.39 13.07
N VAL A 528 -17.01 26.52 13.65
CA VAL A 528 -16.25 27.23 14.67
C VAL A 528 -17.02 27.17 15.98
N ARG A 529 -16.35 26.77 17.06
CA ARG A 529 -16.91 26.73 18.39
C ARG A 529 -16.50 27.98 19.17
N LYS A 530 -17.48 28.86 19.53
CA LYS A 530 -17.26 30.04 20.36
C LYS A 530 -18.20 29.98 21.55
N ASP A 531 -17.70 30.13 22.74
CA ASP A 531 -18.49 30.19 24.00
C ASP A 531 -19.47 29.02 24.18
N GLY A 532 -19.07 27.81 23.65
CA GLY A 532 -19.88 26.59 23.71
C GLY A 532 -20.96 26.49 22.62
N GLN A 533 -21.08 27.47 21.74
CA GLN A 533 -21.98 27.45 20.58
C GLN A 533 -21.18 27.14 19.31
N GLU A 534 -21.73 26.27 18.47
CA GLU A 534 -21.19 25.96 17.15
C GLU A 534 -21.85 26.89 16.13
N SER A 535 -21.01 27.43 15.23
CA SER A 535 -21.46 28.22 14.10
C SER A 535 -20.60 27.89 12.87
N THR A 536 -21.22 27.91 11.70
CA THR A 536 -20.48 27.75 10.44
C THR A 536 -20.01 29.12 9.96
N GLU A 537 -18.67 29.27 9.81
CA GLU A 537 -18.05 30.52 9.40
C GLU A 537 -17.11 30.30 8.22
N LEU A 538 -17.05 31.30 7.31
CA LEU A 538 -16.07 31.35 6.23
C LEU A 538 -14.72 31.84 6.79
N VAL A 539 -13.75 30.92 6.93
CA VAL A 539 -12.45 31.19 7.54
C VAL A 539 -11.28 30.98 6.56
N PRO A 540 -10.20 31.78 6.69
CA PRO A 540 -8.99 31.54 5.88
C PRO A 540 -8.45 30.12 6.10
N TYR A 541 -8.18 29.40 5.01
CA TYR A 541 -7.68 28.02 5.10
C TYR A 541 -6.16 27.95 5.23
N PHE A 542 -5.44 28.60 4.33
CA PHE A 542 -3.97 28.54 4.25
C PHE A 542 -3.25 29.58 5.12
N TRP A 543 -3.93 30.66 5.50
CA TRP A 543 -3.37 31.76 6.26
C TRP A 543 -4.05 31.93 7.61
N THR A 544 -3.32 32.53 8.58
CA THR A 544 -3.94 32.94 9.87
C THR A 544 -4.75 34.21 9.67
N ARG A 545 -5.77 34.43 10.51
CA ARG A 545 -6.41 35.75 10.60
C ARG A 545 -5.42 36.76 11.18
N PRO A 546 -5.40 38.02 10.72
CA PRO A 546 -4.65 39.09 11.41
C PRO A 546 -5.26 39.32 12.79
N VAL A 547 -4.41 39.59 13.77
CA VAL A 547 -4.86 39.98 15.10
C VAL A 547 -4.91 41.50 15.14
N LEU A 548 -6.07 42.06 15.51
CA LEU A 548 -6.28 43.51 15.63
C LEU A 548 -6.08 43.96 17.08
N PHE A 549 -5.75 45.23 17.30
CA PHE A 549 -5.78 45.84 18.62
C PHE A 549 -7.24 46.00 19.09
N THR A 550 -7.50 45.67 20.34
CA THR A 550 -8.82 45.82 20.98
C THR A 550 -8.90 47.07 21.87
N SER A 551 -7.84 47.87 22.04
CA SER A 551 -7.83 49.10 22.79
C SER A 551 -8.48 50.24 22.02
N GLN A 552 -9.27 51.07 22.66
CA GLN A 552 -10.02 52.20 22.06
C GLN A 552 -9.12 53.17 21.23
N GLU A 553 -7.85 53.34 21.62
CA GLU A 553 -6.92 54.24 20.92
C GLU A 553 -6.37 53.66 19.61
N LYS A 554 -6.39 52.29 19.43
CA LYS A 554 -5.83 51.59 18.29
C LYS A 554 -6.80 50.57 17.69
N GLU A 555 -8.08 50.76 17.94
CA GLU A 555 -9.12 49.84 17.44
C GLU A 555 -9.08 49.75 15.90
N GLY A 556 -8.94 48.53 15.37
CA GLY A 556 -8.81 48.25 13.94
C GLY A 556 -7.41 48.29 13.39
N GLU A 557 -6.38 48.71 14.14
CA GLU A 557 -4.99 48.55 13.73
C GLU A 557 -4.54 47.08 13.87
N VAL A 558 -3.69 46.63 12.90
CA VAL A 558 -3.17 45.25 12.91
C VAL A 558 -2.09 45.11 13.98
N LYS A 559 -2.34 44.32 15.01
CA LYS A 559 -1.37 43.96 16.05
C LYS A 559 -0.39 42.87 15.57
N THR A 560 -0.91 41.87 14.88
CA THR A 560 -0.13 40.77 14.31
C THR A 560 -0.62 40.56 12.88
N PRO A 561 0.24 40.67 11.86
CA PRO A 561 -0.17 40.42 10.49
C PRO A 561 -0.52 38.96 10.25
N ALA A 562 -1.38 38.73 9.27
CA ALA A 562 -1.63 37.37 8.78
C ALA A 562 -0.33 36.75 8.27
N ARG A 563 -0.19 35.47 8.50
CA ARG A 563 0.99 34.67 8.06
C ARG A 563 0.54 33.30 7.56
N PRO A 564 1.33 32.63 6.68
CA PRO A 564 1.04 31.25 6.28
C PRO A 564 0.95 30.35 7.50
N ARG A 565 -0.03 29.44 7.53
CA ARG A 565 -0.14 28.41 8.55
C ARG A 565 1.01 27.41 8.43
N LYS A 566 1.30 26.65 9.48
CA LYS A 566 2.36 25.63 9.45
C LYS A 566 2.14 24.61 8.33
N ASN A 567 0.90 24.10 8.16
CA ASN A 567 0.56 23.18 7.08
C ASN A 567 0.79 23.78 5.69
N THR A 568 0.59 25.08 5.51
CA THR A 568 0.90 25.78 4.25
C THR A 568 2.40 25.82 3.99
N GLN A 569 3.21 26.09 5.01
CA GLN A 569 4.67 26.04 4.90
C GLN A 569 5.16 24.63 4.55
N THR A 570 4.60 23.61 5.19
CA THR A 570 4.88 22.21 4.87
C THR A 570 4.48 21.89 3.43
N LEU A 571 3.28 22.29 2.98
CA LEU A 571 2.82 22.07 1.60
C LEU A 571 3.82 22.59 0.57
N PHE A 572 4.29 23.83 0.72
CA PHE A 572 5.26 24.40 -0.25
C PHE A 572 6.63 23.74 -0.18
N ALA A 573 7.09 23.33 1.01
CA ALA A 573 8.33 22.56 1.14
C ALA A 573 8.22 21.18 0.47
N GLU A 574 7.06 20.50 0.61
CA GLU A 574 6.83 19.21 -0.04
C GLU A 574 6.60 19.35 -1.56
N LEU A 575 5.97 20.42 -2.04
CA LEU A 575 5.89 20.70 -3.47
C LEU A 575 7.28 20.86 -4.09
N GLU A 576 8.20 21.59 -3.45
CA GLU A 576 9.57 21.73 -3.93
C GLU A 576 10.32 20.39 -3.92
N LYS A 577 10.15 19.58 -2.89
CA LYS A 577 10.71 18.23 -2.81
C LYS A 577 10.14 17.31 -3.90
N ALA A 578 8.84 17.39 -4.17
CA ALA A 578 8.16 16.58 -5.18
C ALA A 578 8.68 16.86 -6.61
N LYS A 579 9.23 18.04 -6.89
CA LYS A 579 9.87 18.36 -8.19
C LYS A 579 11.05 17.44 -8.51
N ALA A 580 11.73 16.90 -7.50
CA ALA A 580 12.84 15.95 -7.64
C ALA A 580 12.40 14.48 -7.61
N ALA A 581 11.10 14.19 -7.70
CA ALA A 581 10.59 12.83 -7.73
C ALA A 581 11.06 12.08 -8.99
N PRO A 582 11.38 10.78 -8.93
CA PRO A 582 11.79 10.01 -10.09
C PRO A 582 10.68 9.92 -11.13
N LEU A 583 11.05 9.77 -12.41
CA LEU A 583 10.16 9.81 -13.58
C LEU A 583 8.94 8.90 -13.43
N TRP A 584 9.11 7.70 -12.87
CA TRP A 584 7.98 6.78 -12.69
C TRP A 584 6.88 7.34 -11.77
N ARG A 585 7.23 8.12 -10.73
CA ARG A 585 6.27 8.78 -9.84
C ARG A 585 5.51 9.88 -10.56
N VAL A 586 6.19 10.62 -11.44
CA VAL A 586 5.57 11.62 -12.31
C VAL A 586 4.56 10.96 -13.24
N LEU A 587 4.90 9.84 -13.88
CA LEU A 587 3.98 9.05 -14.73
C LEU A 587 2.73 8.60 -13.95
N VAL A 588 2.90 8.09 -12.73
CA VAL A 588 1.78 7.70 -11.87
C VAL A 588 0.89 8.91 -11.54
N ALA A 589 1.50 10.06 -11.22
CA ALA A 589 0.78 11.30 -10.86
C ALA A 589 -0.11 11.81 -12.01
N LEU A 590 0.27 11.59 -13.26
CA LEU A 590 -0.54 11.94 -14.44
C LEU A 590 -1.85 11.16 -14.55
N SER A 591 -2.05 10.13 -13.73
CA SER A 591 -3.29 9.33 -13.69
C SER A 591 -3.70 8.76 -15.05
N ILE A 592 -2.74 8.38 -15.88
CA ILE A 592 -2.98 7.80 -17.21
C ILE A 592 -3.71 6.46 -17.01
N ARG A 593 -4.81 6.28 -17.75
CA ARG A 593 -5.61 5.07 -17.62
C ARG A 593 -4.79 3.83 -17.94
N HIS A 594 -4.95 2.75 -17.19
CA HIS A 594 -4.22 1.48 -17.29
C HIS A 594 -2.73 1.54 -16.92
N VAL A 595 -2.12 2.70 -16.74
CA VAL A 595 -0.73 2.81 -16.29
C VAL A 595 -0.68 2.64 -14.78
N SER A 596 -0.31 1.44 -14.33
CA SER A 596 -0.07 1.12 -12.92
C SER A 596 1.30 1.65 -12.47
N PRO A 597 1.56 1.74 -11.15
CA PRO A 597 2.91 2.04 -10.65
C PRO A 597 3.99 1.09 -11.16
N SER A 598 3.67 -0.20 -11.35
CA SER A 598 4.60 -1.18 -11.94
C SER A 598 4.91 -0.86 -13.39
N ALA A 599 3.88 -0.65 -14.24
CA ALA A 599 4.08 -0.27 -15.63
C ALA A 599 4.84 1.06 -15.76
N ALA A 600 4.56 2.03 -14.87
CA ALA A 600 5.28 3.31 -14.85
C ALA A 600 6.78 3.14 -14.54
N ARG A 601 7.14 2.22 -13.63
CA ARG A 601 8.55 1.91 -13.31
C ARG A 601 9.27 1.28 -14.49
N GLU A 602 8.66 0.31 -15.16
CA GLU A 602 9.24 -0.34 -16.33
C GLU A 602 9.42 0.64 -17.49
N LEU A 603 8.41 1.49 -17.77
CA LEU A 603 8.51 2.56 -18.76
C LEU A 603 9.64 3.55 -18.43
N ALA A 604 9.73 4.00 -17.19
CA ALA A 604 10.79 4.90 -16.76
C ALA A 604 12.18 4.25 -16.83
N ALA A 605 12.30 2.98 -16.49
CA ALA A 605 13.56 2.24 -16.57
C ALA A 605 14.06 2.10 -18.01
N VAL A 606 13.16 1.90 -18.98
CA VAL A 606 13.49 1.72 -20.40
C VAL A 606 13.73 3.07 -21.09
N PHE A 607 12.80 4.00 -20.98
CA PHE A 607 12.83 5.25 -21.75
C PHE A 607 13.59 6.39 -21.06
N ARG A 608 13.74 6.36 -19.76
CA ARG A 608 14.51 7.27 -18.91
C ARG A 608 14.07 8.75 -18.95
N SER A 609 13.28 9.17 -19.92
CA SER A 609 12.76 10.53 -20.01
C SER A 609 11.33 10.58 -20.53
N MET A 610 10.58 11.59 -20.11
CA MET A 610 9.22 11.85 -20.56
C MET A 610 9.17 12.10 -22.08
N ASP A 611 10.15 12.79 -22.61
CA ASP A 611 10.23 13.08 -24.05
C ASP A 611 10.45 11.81 -24.88
N ALA A 612 11.25 10.85 -24.38
CA ALA A 612 11.43 9.57 -25.02
C ALA A 612 10.13 8.74 -25.01
N ILE A 613 9.39 8.75 -23.89
CA ILE A 613 8.06 8.08 -23.80
C ILE A 613 7.07 8.72 -24.80
N ARG A 614 7.04 10.05 -24.90
CA ARG A 614 6.17 10.77 -25.86
C ARG A 614 6.50 10.47 -27.33
N ALA A 615 7.77 10.25 -27.62
CA ALA A 615 8.25 10.00 -29.00
C ALA A 615 8.17 8.53 -29.43
N ALA A 616 7.95 7.61 -28.48
CA ALA A 616 7.96 6.18 -28.74
C ALA A 616 6.73 5.73 -29.53
N SER A 617 6.92 4.74 -30.40
CA SER A 617 5.85 4.08 -31.14
C SER A 617 5.06 3.11 -30.26
N LEU A 618 3.88 2.68 -30.77
CA LEU A 618 3.07 1.67 -30.10
C LEU A 618 3.85 0.38 -29.84
N GLU A 619 4.61 -0.07 -30.84
CA GLU A 619 5.41 -1.29 -30.76
C GLU A 619 6.53 -1.18 -29.72
N GLU A 620 7.21 -0.03 -29.65
CA GLU A 620 8.27 0.21 -28.67
C GLU A 620 7.73 0.25 -27.25
N LEU A 621 6.58 0.92 -27.02
CA LEU A 621 5.90 0.95 -25.71
C LEU A 621 5.41 -0.44 -25.30
N ALA A 622 4.77 -1.18 -26.24
CA ALA A 622 4.24 -2.51 -25.97
C ALA A 622 5.33 -3.59 -25.75
N ALA A 623 6.56 -3.33 -26.20
CA ALA A 623 7.70 -4.23 -26.00
C ALA A 623 8.26 -4.17 -24.57
N VAL A 624 7.89 -3.18 -23.78
CA VAL A 624 8.32 -3.05 -22.38
C VAL A 624 7.64 -4.14 -21.54
N GLU A 625 8.41 -4.83 -20.69
CA GLU A 625 7.89 -5.87 -19.81
C GLU A 625 6.79 -5.32 -18.91
N GLY A 626 5.64 -5.99 -18.85
CA GLY A 626 4.47 -5.54 -18.08
C GLY A 626 3.65 -4.42 -18.72
N VAL A 627 4.04 -3.95 -19.92
CA VAL A 627 3.31 -2.96 -20.72
C VAL A 627 2.75 -3.64 -21.97
N GLY A 628 1.48 -4.00 -21.94
CA GLY A 628 0.81 -4.56 -23.12
C GLY A 628 0.29 -3.47 -24.05
N GLU A 629 -0.22 -3.89 -25.22
CA GLU A 629 -0.76 -3.02 -26.27
C GLU A 629 -1.84 -2.04 -25.74
N ILE A 630 -2.70 -2.48 -24.79
CA ILE A 630 -3.74 -1.64 -24.19
C ILE A 630 -3.14 -0.47 -23.40
N ILE A 631 -2.06 -0.72 -22.64
CA ILE A 631 -1.37 0.32 -21.84
C ILE A 631 -0.64 1.28 -22.79
N ALA A 632 0.06 0.74 -23.77
CA ALA A 632 0.78 1.53 -24.77
C ALA A 632 -0.18 2.43 -25.57
N GLN A 633 -1.32 1.91 -26.01
CA GLN A 633 -2.34 2.68 -26.69
C GLN A 633 -2.92 3.80 -25.78
N SER A 634 -3.19 3.49 -24.53
CA SER A 634 -3.68 4.48 -23.55
C SER A 634 -2.69 5.62 -23.28
N LEU A 635 -1.39 5.33 -23.31
CA LEU A 635 -0.32 6.35 -23.22
C LEU A 635 -0.34 7.29 -24.44
N LEU A 636 -0.37 6.74 -25.65
CA LEU A 636 -0.40 7.53 -26.89
C LEU A 636 -1.65 8.40 -26.96
N GLU A 637 -2.84 7.84 -26.73
CA GLU A 637 -4.10 8.58 -26.69
C GLU A 637 -4.10 9.69 -25.64
N TRP A 638 -3.46 9.47 -24.50
CA TRP A 638 -3.36 10.48 -23.45
C TRP A 638 -2.53 11.68 -23.93
N PHE A 639 -1.43 11.45 -24.61
CA PHE A 639 -0.57 12.51 -25.17
C PHE A 639 -1.17 13.19 -26.42
N GLU A 640 -2.19 12.64 -27.06
CA GLU A 640 -2.92 13.31 -28.15
C GLU A 640 -3.74 14.51 -27.64
N VAL A 641 -4.12 14.53 -26.36
CA VAL A 641 -4.95 15.57 -25.75
C VAL A 641 -4.12 16.79 -25.38
N ASP A 642 -4.48 17.97 -25.90
CA ASP A 642 -3.71 19.22 -25.72
C ASP A 642 -3.48 19.61 -24.26
N TRP A 643 -4.54 19.56 -23.43
CA TRP A 643 -4.38 19.95 -22.02
C TRP A 643 -3.60 18.93 -21.19
N HIS A 644 -3.50 17.69 -21.59
CA HIS A 644 -2.59 16.71 -20.98
C HIS A 644 -1.14 17.04 -21.25
N ARG A 645 -0.83 17.45 -22.51
CA ARG A 645 0.52 17.94 -22.84
C ARG A 645 0.86 19.21 -22.07
N GLU A 646 -0.11 20.11 -21.90
CA GLU A 646 0.06 21.33 -21.10
C GLU A 646 0.47 21.01 -19.66
N ILE A 647 -0.06 19.93 -19.03
CA ILE A 647 0.36 19.51 -17.68
C ILE A 647 1.85 19.20 -17.67
N VAL A 648 2.31 18.34 -18.59
CA VAL A 648 3.71 17.90 -18.65
C VAL A 648 4.63 19.09 -18.92
N ASP A 649 4.30 19.89 -19.94
CA ASP A 649 5.12 21.03 -20.36
C ASP A 649 5.23 22.08 -19.23
N ARG A 650 4.16 22.35 -18.47
CA ARG A 650 4.19 23.27 -17.33
C ARG A 650 4.95 22.70 -16.14
N TRP A 651 4.76 21.44 -15.80
CA TRP A 651 5.50 20.82 -14.71
C TRP A 651 7.01 20.84 -15.00
N GLN A 652 7.39 20.54 -16.24
CA GLN A 652 8.79 20.63 -16.67
C GLN A 652 9.32 22.07 -16.58
N ALA A 653 8.54 23.07 -17.03
CA ALA A 653 8.89 24.48 -16.92
C ALA A 653 8.99 24.95 -15.47
N ALA A 654 8.18 24.42 -14.56
CA ALA A 654 8.22 24.69 -13.12
C ALA A 654 9.37 23.97 -12.39
N GLY A 655 10.17 23.14 -13.09
CA GLY A 655 11.34 22.46 -12.55
C GLY A 655 11.11 21.04 -12.07
N VAL A 656 9.99 20.41 -12.45
CA VAL A 656 9.80 18.97 -12.18
C VAL A 656 10.78 18.17 -13.04
N VAL A 657 11.54 17.30 -12.41
CA VAL A 657 12.51 16.43 -13.10
C VAL A 657 11.75 15.37 -13.89
N MET A 658 11.93 15.37 -15.20
CA MET A 658 11.29 14.42 -16.12
C MET A 658 12.32 13.59 -16.92
N ASP A 659 13.53 13.52 -16.43
CA ASP A 659 14.64 12.78 -17.02
C ASP A 659 15.47 12.17 -15.88
N ASP A 660 15.50 10.84 -15.79
CA ASP A 660 16.30 10.08 -14.82
C ASP A 660 17.78 9.98 -15.23
N GLY A 661 18.21 10.75 -16.24
CA GLY A 661 19.57 10.79 -16.77
C GLY A 661 19.90 9.58 -17.68
N PRO A 662 21.03 9.58 -18.39
CA PRO A 662 21.45 8.44 -19.21
C PRO A 662 21.65 7.22 -18.33
N ALA A 663 21.18 6.06 -18.80
CA ALA A 663 21.57 4.80 -18.21
C ALA A 663 23.08 4.76 -18.17
N ALA A 664 23.69 4.48 -17.04
CA ALA A 664 25.12 4.29 -16.94
C ALA A 664 25.47 3.16 -17.95
N GLY A 665 25.89 3.54 -19.21
CA GLY A 665 26.26 2.53 -20.21
C GLY A 665 25.93 2.81 -21.68
N THR A 666 25.22 3.90 -22.07
CA THR A 666 24.91 4.15 -23.50
C THR A 666 25.33 5.52 -24.00
N ALA A 667 26.59 5.90 -23.79
CA ALA A 667 27.25 6.97 -24.52
C ALA A 667 28.00 6.38 -25.73
N GLY A 668 27.29 5.94 -26.79
CA GLY A 668 27.96 5.32 -27.89
C GLY A 668 27.17 4.96 -29.14
N ALA A 669 26.01 5.56 -29.44
CA ALA A 669 25.31 5.24 -30.68
C ALA A 669 24.48 6.39 -31.32
N ALA A 670 24.51 7.62 -30.80
CA ALA A 670 23.76 8.75 -31.39
C ALA A 670 24.66 9.88 -31.93
N GLY A 671 25.94 9.63 -32.19
CA GLY A 671 26.93 10.58 -32.67
C GLY A 671 27.34 10.49 -34.14
N ALA A 672 26.58 9.81 -35.02
CA ALA A 672 27.00 9.57 -36.38
C ALA A 672 26.05 10.09 -37.50
N ALA A 673 25.19 11.04 -37.24
CA ALA A 673 24.25 11.54 -38.27
C ALA A 673 24.05 13.06 -38.33
N ALA A 674 24.99 13.89 -37.88
CA ALA A 674 24.89 15.36 -38.08
C ALA A 674 26.28 16.01 -38.21
N ALA A 675 27.03 15.66 -39.24
CA ALA A 675 28.22 16.43 -39.65
C ALA A 675 28.39 16.40 -41.19
N ALA A 676 27.48 17.07 -41.88
CA ALA A 676 27.74 17.51 -43.27
C ALA A 676 27.00 18.83 -43.52
N GLY A 677 27.67 19.96 -43.48
CA GLY A 677 27.11 21.23 -43.90
C GLY A 677 27.88 22.42 -43.37
N GLY A 678 28.92 22.84 -44.16
CA GLY A 678 29.94 23.85 -43.98
C GLY A 678 29.56 25.27 -43.70
N GLY A 679 30.57 26.05 -43.46
CA GLY A 679 30.55 27.52 -43.67
C GLY A 679 31.43 28.31 -42.71
N ASP A 680 32.56 28.69 -43.20
CA ASP A 680 33.57 29.67 -42.80
C ASP A 680 33.17 30.85 -41.89
N GLY A 681 34.14 31.33 -41.07
CA GLY A 681 34.16 32.69 -40.55
C GLY A 681 35.11 32.94 -39.39
N ASP A 682 36.28 33.48 -39.77
CA ASP A 682 37.36 34.03 -38.97
C ASP A 682 37.02 34.81 -37.68
N GLY A 683 38.03 34.83 -36.75
CA GLY A 683 38.21 35.93 -35.84
C GLY A 683 39.01 35.61 -34.57
N ALA A 684 40.29 35.89 -34.64
CA ALA A 684 41.33 35.82 -33.63
C ALA A 684 41.12 36.74 -32.44
N ALA A 685 41.52 36.36 -31.24
CA ALA A 685 42.49 37.12 -30.43
C ALA A 685 42.89 36.41 -29.14
N ALA A 686 44.13 36.46 -28.87
CA ALA A 686 44.95 35.89 -27.82
C ALA A 686 44.72 36.50 -26.42
N GLY A 687 45.11 35.73 -25.39
CA GLY A 687 45.33 36.24 -24.05
C GLY A 687 45.94 35.13 -23.15
N GLU A 688 47.23 35.32 -22.90
CA GLU A 688 48.11 34.44 -22.17
C GLU A 688 47.75 34.23 -20.68
N GLY A 689 47.93 33.09 -20.12
CA GLY A 689 48.90 32.75 -19.12
C GLY A 689 48.42 32.62 -17.67
N THR A 690 48.50 31.47 -17.12
CA THR A 690 49.47 31.09 -16.07
C THR A 690 49.22 29.67 -15.60
N SER A 691 50.29 28.92 -15.47
CA SER A 691 50.43 27.54 -14.96
C SER A 691 50.01 27.42 -13.51
N GLY A 692 49.27 26.35 -13.21
CA GLY A 692 49.08 25.82 -11.88
C GLY A 692 48.74 24.34 -11.95
N ALA A 693 49.74 23.50 -11.68
CA ALA A 693 49.57 22.04 -11.56
C ALA A 693 48.68 21.74 -10.39
N GLY A 694 47.64 20.95 -10.59
CA GLY A 694 46.76 20.45 -9.56
C GLY A 694 46.07 19.22 -10.10
N SER A 695 46.55 18.05 -9.67
CA SER A 695 46.02 16.70 -9.66
C SER A 695 44.61 16.49 -10.25
N ASP A 696 44.56 15.67 -11.29
CA ASP A 696 43.37 14.99 -11.79
C ASP A 696 42.72 14.19 -10.64
N ALA A 697 41.68 14.73 -10.05
CA ALA A 697 40.76 13.97 -9.23
C ALA A 697 39.72 13.36 -10.20
N GLU A 698 39.92 12.09 -10.58
CA GLU A 698 38.88 11.24 -11.17
C GLU A 698 37.62 11.38 -10.32
N ALA A 699 36.53 11.76 -10.93
CA ALA A 699 35.22 11.78 -10.30
C ALA A 699 34.86 10.34 -9.85
N ALA A 700 34.96 10.06 -8.57
CA ALA A 700 34.61 8.75 -8.01
C ALA A 700 33.13 8.46 -8.32
N VAL A 701 32.90 7.39 -9.10
CA VAL A 701 31.56 6.86 -9.33
C VAL A 701 31.03 6.30 -8.00
N THR A 702 30.13 7.01 -7.37
CA THR A 702 29.49 6.58 -6.12
C THR A 702 28.23 5.79 -6.45
N ILE A 703 28.22 4.48 -6.20
CA ILE A 703 27.06 3.62 -6.36
C ILE A 703 26.40 3.43 -4.99
N PRO A 704 25.10 3.71 -4.86
CA PRO A 704 24.37 3.50 -3.59
C PRO A 704 24.48 2.04 -3.10
N GLY A 705 24.88 1.86 -1.86
CA GLY A 705 24.99 0.52 -1.28
C GLY A 705 26.30 -0.24 -1.59
N VAL A 706 27.31 0.45 -2.12
CA VAL A 706 28.68 -0.05 -2.31
C VAL A 706 29.60 0.72 -1.35
N ASP A 707 30.34 -0.01 -0.51
CA ASP A 707 31.25 0.53 0.48
C ASP A 707 32.55 1.02 -0.19
N GLU A 708 33.24 1.99 0.43
CA GLU A 708 34.56 2.50 -0.03
C GLU A 708 35.60 1.38 -0.22
N SER A 709 35.50 0.28 0.53
CA SER A 709 36.42 -0.86 0.47
C SER A 709 36.42 -1.59 -0.89
N VAL A 710 35.32 -1.55 -1.64
CA VAL A 710 35.16 -2.22 -2.95
C VAL A 710 34.82 -1.25 -4.07
N ALA A 711 34.70 0.04 -3.77
CA ALA A 711 34.29 1.09 -4.70
C ALA A 711 35.23 1.22 -5.91
N ALA A 712 36.53 1.02 -5.71
CA ALA A 712 37.54 1.13 -6.77
C ALA A 712 37.38 0.02 -7.84
N GLN A 713 37.15 -1.24 -7.43
CA GLN A 713 36.93 -2.39 -8.32
C GLN A 713 35.61 -2.22 -9.09
N VAL A 714 34.57 -1.78 -8.39
CA VAL A 714 33.27 -1.51 -9.02
C VAL A 714 33.38 -0.38 -10.02
N ALA A 715 34.09 0.72 -9.71
CA ALA A 715 34.33 1.82 -10.65
C ALA A 715 35.10 1.36 -11.90
N THR A 716 36.07 0.47 -11.74
CA THR A 716 36.79 -0.13 -12.88
C THR A 716 35.84 -0.95 -13.76
N GLY A 717 35.01 -1.80 -13.15
CA GLY A 717 34.01 -2.60 -13.85
C GLY A 717 32.96 -1.77 -14.59
N VAL A 718 32.56 -0.65 -14.01
CA VAL A 718 31.65 0.33 -14.64
C VAL A 718 32.32 0.98 -15.84
N ALA A 719 33.55 1.46 -15.70
CA ALA A 719 34.29 2.13 -16.76
C ALA A 719 34.58 1.20 -17.97
N THR A 720 34.82 -0.10 -17.70
CA THR A 720 35.11 -1.10 -18.73
C THR A 720 33.89 -1.83 -19.27
N GLN A 721 32.72 -1.63 -18.65
CA GLN A 721 31.50 -2.41 -18.91
C GLN A 721 31.77 -3.94 -18.83
N ALA A 722 32.47 -4.33 -17.77
CA ALA A 722 33.04 -5.67 -17.59
C ALA A 722 32.00 -6.81 -17.63
N LEU A 723 30.75 -6.51 -17.31
CA LEU A 723 29.66 -7.49 -17.27
C LEU A 723 28.67 -7.37 -18.44
N ALA A 724 29.03 -6.60 -19.50
CA ALA A 724 28.14 -6.34 -20.62
C ALA A 724 27.60 -7.64 -21.27
N GLY A 725 26.27 -7.77 -21.34
CA GLY A 725 25.58 -8.92 -21.93
C GLY A 725 25.46 -10.16 -21.04
N LEU A 726 26.02 -10.14 -19.83
CA LEU A 726 25.98 -11.26 -18.87
C LEU A 726 24.80 -11.15 -17.93
N THR A 727 24.17 -12.29 -17.59
CA THR A 727 23.12 -12.39 -16.59
C THR A 727 23.68 -12.99 -15.31
N LEU A 728 23.68 -12.23 -14.22
CA LEU A 728 24.23 -12.63 -12.94
C LEU A 728 23.13 -12.76 -11.89
N VAL A 729 23.29 -13.73 -10.98
CA VAL A 729 22.45 -13.88 -9.80
C VAL A 729 23.36 -13.75 -8.57
N ALA A 730 23.06 -12.83 -7.67
CA ALA A 730 23.75 -12.72 -6.40
C ALA A 730 22.95 -13.43 -5.28
N THR A 731 23.65 -14.08 -4.36
CA THR A 731 23.05 -14.76 -3.21
C THR A 731 24.04 -14.79 -2.03
N GLY A 732 23.52 -14.75 -0.81
CA GLY A 732 24.36 -14.62 0.39
C GLY A 732 24.77 -13.19 0.65
N SER A 733 25.57 -12.98 1.70
CA SER A 733 26.13 -11.67 2.07
C SER A 733 27.52 -11.51 1.47
N LEU A 734 27.78 -10.41 0.78
CA LEU A 734 29.05 -10.00 0.24
C LEU A 734 29.56 -8.79 1.02
N GLU A 735 30.83 -8.81 1.42
CA GLU A 735 31.44 -7.76 2.23
C GLU A 735 31.63 -6.48 1.40
N GLY A 736 31.24 -5.33 1.92
CA GLY A 736 31.29 -4.08 1.18
C GLY A 736 30.12 -3.85 0.21
N PHE A 737 29.10 -4.72 0.19
CA PHE A 737 27.90 -4.55 -0.61
C PHE A 737 26.64 -4.72 0.20
N THR A 738 25.67 -3.85 0.00
CA THR A 738 24.28 -4.16 0.31
C THR A 738 23.69 -5.05 -0.79
N ARG A 739 22.58 -5.72 -0.53
CA ARG A 739 21.91 -6.59 -1.51
C ARG A 739 21.53 -5.84 -2.79
N ASP A 740 21.07 -4.60 -2.64
CA ASP A 740 20.72 -3.74 -3.77
C ASP A 740 21.96 -3.12 -4.39
N GLY A 741 22.98 -2.84 -3.59
CA GLY A 741 24.29 -2.37 -4.06
C GLY A 741 24.97 -3.36 -5.00
N ILE A 742 24.84 -4.67 -4.76
CA ILE A 742 25.35 -5.68 -5.70
C ILE A 742 24.60 -5.64 -7.02
N ALA A 743 23.27 -5.60 -6.97
CA ALA A 743 22.44 -5.54 -8.18
C ALA A 743 22.71 -4.24 -8.95
N GLU A 744 22.95 -3.14 -8.26
CA GLU A 744 23.31 -1.85 -8.87
C GLU A 744 24.72 -1.86 -9.46
N ALA A 745 25.69 -2.46 -8.76
CA ALA A 745 27.05 -2.64 -9.29
C ALA A 745 27.06 -3.52 -10.56
N ILE A 746 26.25 -4.61 -10.58
CA ILE A 746 26.08 -5.45 -11.76
C ILE A 746 25.50 -4.65 -12.94
N ARG A 747 24.44 -3.84 -12.71
CA ARG A 747 23.84 -3.01 -13.77
C ARG A 747 24.80 -1.93 -14.25
N ALA A 748 25.43 -1.24 -13.34
CA ALA A 748 26.39 -0.19 -13.67
C ALA A 748 27.57 -0.72 -14.50
N ALA A 749 28.01 -1.96 -14.25
CA ALA A 749 29.03 -2.65 -15.03
C ALA A 749 28.49 -3.31 -16.33
N GLY A 750 27.25 -3.02 -16.74
CA GLY A 750 26.63 -3.48 -18.00
C GLY A 750 25.98 -4.86 -17.93
N GLY A 751 25.95 -5.52 -16.76
CA GLY A 751 25.35 -6.84 -16.56
C GLY A 751 23.83 -6.76 -16.25
N LYS A 752 23.14 -7.90 -16.42
CA LYS A 752 21.72 -8.06 -16.05
C LYS A 752 21.61 -8.82 -14.72
N PRO A 753 21.27 -8.17 -13.60
CA PRO A 753 21.01 -8.88 -12.36
C PRO A 753 19.67 -9.65 -12.45
N SER A 754 19.64 -10.87 -11.93
CA SER A 754 18.44 -11.72 -11.92
C SER A 754 18.14 -12.25 -10.53
N GLY A 755 16.87 -12.27 -10.15
CA GLY A 755 16.42 -12.79 -8.85
C GLY A 755 16.48 -14.31 -8.71
N SER A 756 16.54 -15.07 -9.82
CA SER A 756 16.50 -16.54 -9.83
C SER A 756 17.51 -17.16 -10.77
N VAL A 757 18.11 -18.30 -10.36
CA VAL A 757 19.04 -19.08 -11.18
C VAL A 757 18.30 -19.90 -12.23
N SER A 758 18.72 -19.77 -13.50
CA SER A 758 18.17 -20.50 -14.64
C SER A 758 19.28 -20.92 -15.60
N LYS A 759 18.99 -21.69 -16.65
CA LYS A 759 19.95 -22.05 -17.72
C LYS A 759 20.46 -20.83 -18.52
N LYS A 760 19.87 -19.66 -18.33
CA LYS A 760 20.30 -18.37 -18.94
C LYS A 760 21.16 -17.53 -18.00
N THR A 761 21.47 -18.04 -16.81
CA THR A 761 22.33 -17.35 -15.83
C THR A 761 23.78 -17.71 -16.16
N ASP A 762 24.60 -16.70 -16.39
CA ASP A 762 26.03 -16.91 -16.74
C ASP A 762 26.85 -17.13 -15.46
N TYR A 763 26.60 -16.34 -14.41
CA TYR A 763 27.31 -16.48 -13.14
C TYR A 763 26.35 -16.41 -11.95
N LEU A 764 26.63 -17.23 -10.94
CA LEU A 764 26.09 -17.05 -9.59
C LEU A 764 27.19 -16.44 -8.71
N VAL A 765 26.98 -15.26 -8.18
CA VAL A 765 27.84 -14.65 -7.16
C VAL A 765 27.37 -15.11 -5.78
N ALA A 766 28.16 -15.94 -5.12
CA ALA A 766 27.83 -16.60 -3.86
C ALA A 766 28.65 -16.01 -2.71
N GLY A 767 28.02 -15.18 -1.89
CA GLY A 767 28.58 -14.69 -0.62
C GLY A 767 28.37 -15.66 0.55
N ALA A 768 28.66 -15.23 1.75
CA ALA A 768 28.43 -16.01 2.96
C ALA A 768 26.95 -16.40 3.10
N LYS A 769 26.69 -17.69 3.40
CA LYS A 769 25.32 -18.26 3.53
C LYS A 769 24.50 -18.26 2.21
N ALA A 770 25.10 -18.65 1.10
CA ALA A 770 24.50 -18.59 -0.24
C ALA A 770 23.22 -19.43 -0.48
N GLY A 771 22.83 -20.34 0.40
CA GLY A 771 21.53 -21.02 0.43
C GLY A 771 21.15 -21.84 -0.81
N SER A 772 19.85 -22.05 -1.05
CA SER A 772 19.30 -22.91 -2.10
C SER A 772 19.63 -22.50 -3.54
N LYS A 773 20.01 -21.25 -3.78
CA LYS A 773 20.40 -20.77 -5.11
C LYS A 773 21.75 -21.34 -5.53
N LEU A 774 22.67 -21.59 -4.58
CA LEU A 774 23.95 -22.25 -4.83
C LEU A 774 23.73 -23.67 -5.32
N THR A 775 22.96 -24.46 -4.60
CA THR A 775 22.63 -25.85 -5.00
C THR A 775 21.94 -25.91 -6.38
N LYS A 776 21.09 -24.92 -6.65
CA LYS A 776 20.41 -24.83 -7.94
C LYS A 776 21.36 -24.45 -9.07
N ALA A 777 22.33 -23.57 -8.84
CA ALA A 777 23.36 -23.22 -9.82
C ALA A 777 24.24 -24.42 -10.16
N GLU A 778 24.71 -25.14 -9.14
CA GLU A 778 25.48 -26.37 -9.29
C GLU A 778 24.70 -27.42 -10.09
N SER A 779 23.39 -27.62 -9.80
CA SER A 779 22.55 -28.57 -10.54
C SER A 779 22.30 -28.17 -11.99
N LEU A 780 22.42 -26.91 -12.35
CA LEU A 780 22.23 -26.38 -13.69
C LEU A 780 23.56 -26.17 -14.45
N GLY A 781 24.71 -26.39 -13.78
CA GLY A 781 26.04 -26.16 -14.36
C GLY A 781 26.38 -24.69 -14.57
N VAL A 782 25.76 -23.78 -13.74
CA VAL A 782 26.05 -22.36 -13.76
C VAL A 782 27.34 -22.10 -13.00
N THR A 783 28.27 -21.34 -13.56
CA THR A 783 29.53 -20.98 -12.92
C THR A 783 29.27 -20.17 -11.63
N VAL A 784 29.86 -20.61 -10.53
CA VAL A 784 29.73 -19.96 -9.22
C VAL A 784 30.98 -19.16 -8.93
N LEU A 785 30.81 -17.86 -8.66
CA LEU A 785 31.87 -16.96 -8.21
C LEU A 785 31.67 -16.69 -6.72
N ASP A 786 32.74 -16.70 -5.95
CA ASP A 786 32.76 -16.08 -4.63
C ASP A 786 32.96 -14.56 -4.76
N GLN A 787 33.10 -13.86 -3.64
CA GLN A 787 33.30 -12.41 -3.66
C GLN A 787 34.59 -11.99 -4.39
N GLU A 788 35.71 -12.71 -4.17
CA GLU A 788 36.97 -12.40 -4.84
C GLU A 788 36.86 -12.63 -6.33
N GLY A 789 36.23 -13.72 -6.76
CA GLY A 789 35.95 -14.01 -8.15
C GLY A 789 35.05 -12.98 -8.81
N PHE A 790 34.03 -12.47 -8.11
CA PHE A 790 33.18 -11.41 -8.61
C PHE A 790 33.95 -10.10 -8.81
N LEU A 791 34.75 -9.69 -7.84
CA LEU A 791 35.58 -8.50 -7.94
C LEU A 791 36.64 -8.62 -9.05
N ALA A 792 37.23 -9.81 -9.23
CA ALA A 792 38.16 -10.08 -10.34
C ALA A 792 37.49 -9.96 -11.69
N VAL A 793 36.23 -10.42 -11.84
CA VAL A 793 35.46 -10.25 -13.08
C VAL A 793 35.12 -8.77 -13.32
N LEU A 794 34.86 -7.99 -12.27
CA LEU A 794 34.70 -6.55 -12.41
C LEU A 794 35.95 -5.82 -12.85
N GLU A 795 37.14 -6.24 -12.37
CA GLU A 795 38.41 -5.60 -12.75
C GLU A 795 38.93 -5.99 -14.14
N ALA A 796 38.81 -7.25 -14.51
CA ALA A 796 39.51 -7.80 -15.69
C ALA A 796 38.58 -8.37 -16.79
N GLY A 797 37.25 -8.42 -16.54
CA GLY A 797 36.28 -9.06 -17.40
C GLY A 797 36.23 -10.58 -17.24
N PRO A 798 35.26 -11.26 -17.91
CA PRO A 798 34.91 -12.67 -17.67
C PRO A 798 35.98 -13.70 -18.09
N ALA A 799 37.01 -13.34 -18.84
CA ALA A 799 38.00 -14.25 -19.38
C ALA A 799 39.12 -14.70 -18.39
N GLN A 800 39.15 -14.18 -17.16
CA GLN A 800 40.18 -14.50 -16.15
C GLN A 800 39.66 -15.28 -14.92
N ALA A 801 38.40 -15.66 -14.87
CA ALA A 801 37.81 -16.38 -13.73
C ALA A 801 37.98 -17.92 -13.80
N ASP A 802 38.55 -18.47 -14.82
CA ASP A 802 38.77 -19.92 -15.04
C ASP A 802 40.20 -20.41 -14.67
N GLY A 803 40.84 -19.75 -13.68
CA GLY A 803 42.16 -20.12 -13.24
C GLY A 803 42.18 -20.69 -11.81
#